data_d3616a8718266168a5af795cf36f51e6
#
_entry.id   d3616a8718266168a5af795cf36f51e6
#
_cell.length_a   1.000
_cell.length_b   1.000
_cell.length_c   1.000
_cell.angle_alpha   90.00
_cell.angle_beta   90.00
_cell.angle_gamma   90.00
#
_symmetry.space_group_name_H-M   'P 1'
#
loop_
_entity.id
_entity.type
_entity.pdbx_description
1 polymer ?
#
loop_
_entity_poly.entity_id
_entity_poly.type
_entity_poly.pdbx_seq_one_letter_code
_entity_poly.pdbx_strand_id
1 'polypeptide(L)'
;IQPQVGASTYTISAQAIQALPGGDNASLNQVVLQAPGVVQDSFGQLHIRGEHNGLQFRLNGVILPEGLSVFSQALSPRLAGSVELITGALPAEYGLRTAGIVDIATKTGVDNGGEVSIYGGSHGEIEPSLTYGGHAGDTNLFVSGSYLQNDLGIESPDGRSDPIHDHTQQFQGFAYLDRIIDPQSQVSIILGASDQRFQIPDVSGELNGGLGLNVGGRTDFPSQDLDESQHEATAYGVVSYLHSTDRFTGQVSLFARSSSLSFSPDAVGDILYDGLSQAADKTDTAGGLQAEGAYHLGDDHTVRAGVIVEVDRSTSRTTSDVLLIDNNPASPNFGGQISDQPFAIVDNGAKTAETYSAYIQDEWKLARGLTLNYGLRFDQFDGFRDENQLSPRINLVWQPTRSTTFHAGYARYFSPPPFELIAGETLSKFVAPTGNPLVTSTAAPSVTTDATPFAERANYFDVGAEQKLTPDLTATVDSYYKISTHLIDEGQFGAPIILTPFNYQDGRQWGVEFTLSYNKGPFSAYANASHAVAQGRDLISSQFNFDQASLDYIARHAIFLDHDESYAASAGVSYLWRGSRLGGDLIYGSGLRADLPLKTPIAFADGSVLTAIPNGEELPAYTQVNLSLSHRFDNVATGPYEVRLDVINLFDRVYQIRNGSGVGVFAPQFGPRRGFFVGLTKQFG
;
A
#
# COMPACT_ATOMS: atom_id res chain seq x y z
N ILE A 1 -22.74 0.96 6.62
CA ILE A 1 -22.66 -0.40 7.22
C ILE A 1 -23.57 -1.32 6.43
N GLN A 2 -23.00 -2.29 5.75
CA GLN A 2 -23.75 -3.30 5.00
C GLN A 2 -24.04 -4.50 5.91
N PRO A 3 -25.32 -4.95 6.03
CA PRO A 3 -25.69 -6.04 6.95
C PRO A 3 -24.93 -7.35 6.68
N GLN A 4 -24.63 -7.66 5.41
CA GLN A 4 -23.89 -8.86 5.03
C GLN A 4 -22.42 -8.81 5.42
N VAL A 5 -21.82 -7.63 5.51
CA VAL A 5 -20.43 -7.45 5.90
C VAL A 5 -20.31 -7.33 7.42
N GLY A 6 -21.24 -6.63 8.06
CA GLY A 6 -21.25 -6.42 9.51
C GLY A 6 -20.06 -5.60 10.03
N ALA A 7 -19.43 -4.80 9.15
CA ALA A 7 -18.26 -4.01 9.43
C ALA A 7 -18.31 -2.68 8.65
N SER A 8 -17.32 -1.84 8.80
CA SER A 8 -17.25 -0.55 8.10
C SER A 8 -16.95 -0.71 6.61
N THR A 9 -17.76 -0.05 5.78
CA THR A 9 -17.52 0.07 4.33
C THR A 9 -17.53 1.54 3.93
N TYR A 10 -16.54 1.93 3.13
CA TYR A 10 -16.43 3.27 2.57
C TYR A 10 -16.30 3.18 1.06
N THR A 11 -17.31 3.66 0.35
CA THR A 11 -17.39 3.54 -1.12
C THR A 11 -17.08 4.86 -1.78
N ILE A 12 -16.15 4.84 -2.73
CA ILE A 12 -15.78 5.98 -3.59
C ILE A 12 -16.25 5.63 -5.01
N SER A 13 -17.29 6.31 -5.48
CA SER A 13 -17.83 6.12 -6.83
C SER A 13 -16.94 6.73 -7.90
N ALA A 14 -17.09 6.31 -9.16
CA ALA A 14 -16.42 6.93 -10.30
C ALA A 14 -16.65 8.44 -10.37
N GLN A 15 -17.86 8.93 -10.02
CA GLN A 15 -18.15 10.36 -9.96
C GLN A 15 -17.38 11.08 -8.85
N ALA A 16 -17.21 10.42 -7.69
CA ALA A 16 -16.41 10.94 -6.59
C ALA A 16 -14.93 11.00 -6.98
N ILE A 17 -14.39 9.98 -7.65
CA ILE A 17 -13.03 9.98 -8.20
C ILE A 17 -12.83 11.15 -9.15
N GLN A 18 -13.73 11.35 -10.11
CA GLN A 18 -13.65 12.47 -11.07
C GLN A 18 -13.78 13.85 -10.41
N ALA A 19 -14.38 13.93 -9.23
CA ALA A 19 -14.50 15.18 -8.48
C ALA A 19 -13.22 15.55 -7.72
N LEU A 20 -12.33 14.60 -7.47
CA LEU A 20 -11.04 14.86 -6.84
C LEU A 20 -10.13 15.64 -7.80
N PRO A 21 -9.22 16.47 -7.30
CA PRO A 21 -8.11 17.01 -8.07
C PRO A 21 -7.30 15.87 -8.72
N GLY A 22 -6.94 16.05 -9.99
CA GLY A 22 -6.38 14.97 -10.81
C GLY A 22 -7.43 14.03 -11.43
N GLY A 23 -8.54 13.77 -10.77
CA GLY A 23 -9.58 12.85 -11.26
C GLY A 23 -9.04 11.47 -11.58
N ASP A 24 -9.30 10.96 -12.80
CA ASP A 24 -8.78 9.68 -13.28
C ASP A 24 -7.23 9.67 -13.50
N ASN A 25 -6.55 10.83 -13.45
CA ASN A 25 -5.09 10.95 -13.49
C ASN A 25 -4.45 10.88 -12.09
N ALA A 26 -5.23 10.96 -11.01
CA ALA A 26 -4.74 10.71 -9.67
C ALA A 26 -4.31 9.25 -9.52
N SER A 27 -3.38 8.95 -8.61
CA SER A 27 -3.06 7.57 -8.30
C SER A 27 -4.21 6.90 -7.52
N LEU A 28 -4.32 5.57 -7.60
CA LEU A 28 -5.32 4.84 -6.82
C LEU A 28 -5.14 5.08 -5.30
N ASN A 29 -3.89 5.21 -4.85
CA ASN A 29 -3.60 5.49 -3.44
C ASN A 29 -4.10 6.86 -3.01
N GLN A 30 -4.01 7.89 -3.86
CA GLN A 30 -4.60 9.21 -3.57
C GLN A 30 -6.13 9.15 -3.45
N VAL A 31 -6.77 8.27 -4.23
CA VAL A 31 -8.22 8.02 -4.11
C VAL A 31 -8.53 7.36 -2.77
N VAL A 32 -7.82 6.29 -2.41
CA VAL A 32 -8.02 5.55 -1.14
C VAL A 32 -7.67 6.41 0.08
N LEU A 33 -6.71 7.33 -0.04
CA LEU A 33 -6.32 8.28 1.01
C LEU A 33 -7.49 9.18 1.48
N GLN A 34 -8.53 9.32 0.68
CA GLN A 34 -9.74 10.05 1.06
C GLN A 34 -10.63 9.28 2.05
N ALA A 35 -10.39 7.99 2.26
CA ALA A 35 -11.18 7.17 3.18
C ALA A 35 -10.75 7.36 4.65
N PRO A 36 -11.65 7.09 5.62
CA PRO A 36 -11.32 7.23 7.04
C PRO A 36 -10.24 6.25 7.48
N GLY A 37 -9.38 6.65 8.42
CA GLY A 37 -8.34 5.81 9.00
C GLY A 37 -7.17 5.50 8.08
N VAL A 38 -7.09 6.14 6.92
CA VAL A 38 -6.01 5.97 5.96
C VAL A 38 -4.97 7.06 6.15
N VAL A 39 -3.71 6.67 6.23
CA VAL A 39 -2.54 7.53 6.44
C VAL A 39 -1.59 7.40 5.26
N GLN A 40 -1.04 8.52 4.81
CA GLN A 40 -0.02 8.56 3.77
C GLN A 40 1.36 8.26 4.35
N ASP A 41 2.11 7.41 3.65
CA ASP A 41 3.53 7.18 3.91
C ASP A 41 4.36 7.48 2.66
N SER A 42 5.65 7.26 2.75
CA SER A 42 6.60 7.36 1.66
C SER A 42 6.24 6.46 0.47
N PHE A 43 6.68 6.83 -0.71
CA PHE A 43 6.44 6.12 -2.00
C PHE A 43 4.96 6.03 -2.37
N GLY A 44 4.11 6.92 -1.83
CA GLY A 44 2.67 6.85 -1.98
C GLY A 44 2.04 5.64 -1.30
N GLN A 45 2.74 4.94 -0.41
CA GLN A 45 2.18 3.84 0.37
C GLN A 45 1.10 4.33 1.32
N LEU A 46 0.18 3.44 1.65
CA LEU A 46 -0.93 3.72 2.55
C LEU A 46 -0.90 2.77 3.73
N HIS A 47 -1.13 3.32 4.91
CA HIS A 47 -1.38 2.56 6.12
C HIS A 47 -2.81 2.77 6.58
N ILE A 48 -3.47 1.69 6.95
CA ILE A 48 -4.86 1.73 7.40
C ILE A 48 -4.89 1.21 8.83
N ARG A 49 -5.43 2.05 9.74
CA ARG A 49 -5.55 1.70 11.16
C ARG A 49 -4.22 1.28 11.81
N GLY A 50 -3.10 1.86 11.34
CA GLY A 50 -1.76 1.55 11.84
C GLY A 50 -1.23 0.17 11.40
N GLU A 51 -1.72 -0.39 10.33
CA GLU A 51 -1.22 -1.64 9.73
C GLU A 51 -0.17 -1.34 8.67
N HIS A 52 0.91 -2.10 8.68
CA HIS A 52 1.86 -2.14 7.59
C HIS A 52 1.52 -3.30 6.64
N ASN A 53 1.42 -3.01 5.33
CA ASN A 53 1.18 -4.01 4.29
C ASN A 53 0.03 -5.01 4.56
N GLY A 54 -1.00 -4.57 5.24
CA GLY A 54 -2.16 -5.38 5.63
C GLY A 54 -3.37 -5.27 4.71
N LEU A 55 -3.24 -4.64 3.53
CA LEU A 55 -4.30 -4.47 2.55
C LEU A 55 -4.36 -5.62 1.55
N GLN A 56 -5.58 -6.09 1.27
CA GLN A 56 -5.85 -7.01 0.19
C GLN A 56 -6.62 -6.30 -0.93
N PHE A 57 -6.11 -6.35 -2.15
CA PHE A 57 -6.82 -5.85 -3.33
C PHE A 57 -7.66 -6.94 -3.96
N ARG A 58 -8.88 -6.58 -4.37
CA ARG A 58 -9.79 -7.44 -5.14
C ARG A 58 -10.28 -6.71 -6.38
N LEU A 59 -10.49 -7.47 -7.44
CA LEU A 59 -11.13 -7.01 -8.68
C LEU A 59 -12.43 -7.80 -8.87
N ASN A 60 -13.58 -7.12 -8.80
CA ASN A 60 -14.90 -7.74 -8.86
C ASN A 60 -15.04 -8.92 -7.86
N GLY A 61 -14.56 -8.74 -6.62
CA GLY A 61 -14.57 -9.73 -5.55
C GLY A 61 -13.48 -10.79 -5.60
N VAL A 62 -12.68 -10.88 -6.69
CA VAL A 62 -11.60 -11.86 -6.84
C VAL A 62 -10.29 -11.27 -6.31
N ILE A 63 -9.57 -12.06 -5.52
CA ILE A 63 -8.28 -11.67 -4.97
C ILE A 63 -7.29 -11.44 -6.13
N LEU A 64 -6.64 -10.28 -6.12
CA LEU A 64 -5.45 -10.02 -6.91
C LEU A 64 -4.24 -10.36 -6.03
N PRO A 65 -3.41 -11.35 -6.41
CA PRO A 65 -2.21 -11.68 -5.65
C PRO A 65 -1.32 -10.45 -5.46
N GLU A 66 -0.61 -10.39 -4.36
CA GLU A 66 0.40 -9.37 -4.11
C GLU A 66 1.58 -9.52 -5.06
N GLY A 67 2.38 -8.49 -5.22
CA GLY A 67 3.52 -8.51 -6.11
C GLY A 67 4.47 -7.35 -5.87
N LEU A 68 5.62 -7.41 -6.51
CA LEU A 68 6.69 -6.43 -6.43
C LEU A 68 6.26 -5.11 -7.09
N SER A 69 5.82 -4.16 -6.28
CA SER A 69 5.42 -2.82 -6.72
C SER A 69 5.63 -1.88 -5.55
N VAL A 70 6.74 -1.16 -5.54
CA VAL A 70 7.13 -0.27 -4.44
C VAL A 70 6.70 1.16 -4.71
N PHE A 71 7.16 1.74 -5.83
CA PHE A 71 6.85 3.13 -6.18
C PHE A 71 5.61 3.25 -7.03
N SER A 72 5.19 2.17 -7.67
CA SER A 72 4.15 2.18 -8.66
C SER A 72 2.91 1.46 -8.18
N GLN A 73 1.82 1.75 -8.89
CA GLN A 73 0.57 1.05 -8.71
C GLN A 73 0.24 0.31 -10.01
N ALA A 74 0.10 -0.99 -9.88
CA ALA A 74 -0.36 -1.81 -11.01
C ALA A 74 -1.80 -1.47 -11.42
N LEU A 75 -2.58 -0.83 -10.52
CA LEU A 75 -3.99 -0.50 -10.70
C LEU A 75 -4.17 1.01 -10.88
N SER A 76 -4.96 1.41 -11.89
CA SER A 76 -5.33 2.79 -12.16
C SER A 76 -6.78 3.06 -11.75
N PRO A 77 -7.14 4.25 -11.22
CA PRO A 77 -8.53 4.63 -11.01
C PRO A 77 -9.38 4.60 -12.29
N ARG A 78 -8.76 4.70 -13.47
CA ARG A 78 -9.44 4.66 -14.77
C ARG A 78 -10.25 3.38 -15.00
N LEU A 79 -9.82 2.25 -14.40
CA LEU A 79 -10.54 0.98 -14.51
C LEU A 79 -11.76 0.91 -13.58
N ALA A 80 -11.81 1.77 -12.54
CA ALA A 80 -12.77 1.65 -11.46
C ALA A 80 -14.13 2.29 -11.79
N GLY A 81 -15.19 1.53 -11.70
CA GLY A 81 -16.56 2.00 -11.53
C GLY A 81 -16.83 2.45 -10.10
N SER A 82 -16.24 1.76 -9.13
CA SER A 82 -16.17 2.16 -7.71
C SER A 82 -14.97 1.51 -7.03
N VAL A 83 -14.51 2.15 -5.97
CA VAL A 83 -13.52 1.61 -5.04
C VAL A 83 -14.16 1.52 -3.66
N GLU A 84 -14.15 0.36 -3.05
CA GLU A 84 -14.71 0.12 -1.73
C GLU A 84 -13.61 -0.28 -0.76
N LEU A 85 -13.43 0.49 0.32
CA LEU A 85 -12.58 0.13 1.44
C LEU A 85 -13.43 -0.53 2.52
N ILE A 86 -13.11 -1.77 2.88
CA ILE A 86 -13.82 -2.58 3.86
C ILE A 86 -12.86 -2.86 5.01
N THR A 87 -13.21 -2.42 6.22
CA THR A 87 -12.35 -2.54 7.42
C THR A 87 -13.14 -3.04 8.62
N GLY A 88 -12.46 -3.58 9.62
CA GLY A 88 -13.07 -4.02 10.87
C GLY A 88 -13.02 -5.54 11.08
N ALA A 89 -13.93 -6.05 11.90
CA ALA A 89 -14.07 -7.48 12.15
C ALA A 89 -14.86 -8.13 11.00
N LEU A 90 -14.15 -8.45 9.92
CA LEU A 90 -14.76 -8.92 8.66
C LEU A 90 -15.30 -10.36 8.76
N PRO A 91 -16.33 -10.72 7.98
CA PRO A 91 -16.84 -12.08 7.83
C PRO A 91 -15.76 -13.08 7.34
N ALA A 92 -16.06 -14.38 7.42
CA ALA A 92 -15.10 -15.45 7.13
C ALA A 92 -14.66 -15.51 5.65
N GLU A 93 -15.41 -14.95 4.72
CA GLU A 93 -15.02 -14.81 3.30
C GLU A 93 -13.77 -13.93 3.10
N TYR A 94 -13.47 -13.05 4.06
CA TYR A 94 -12.29 -12.20 4.04
C TYR A 94 -11.19 -12.76 4.96
N GLY A 95 -9.95 -12.76 4.48
CA GLY A 95 -8.82 -13.29 5.26
C GLY A 95 -7.48 -13.02 4.59
N LEU A 96 -6.41 -13.56 5.18
CA LEU A 96 -5.01 -13.43 4.77
C LEU A 96 -4.41 -12.03 4.94
N ARG A 97 -5.22 -11.02 5.26
CA ARG A 97 -4.79 -9.65 5.60
C ARG A 97 -5.66 -9.10 6.73
N THR A 98 -5.14 -8.16 7.48
CA THR A 98 -5.73 -7.66 8.74
C THR A 98 -6.20 -6.22 8.66
N ALA A 99 -5.61 -5.39 7.80
CA ALA A 99 -5.92 -3.96 7.72
C ALA A 99 -7.27 -3.69 7.04
N GLY A 100 -7.53 -4.38 5.93
CA GLY A 100 -8.76 -4.21 5.18
C GLY A 100 -8.68 -4.74 3.76
N ILE A 101 -9.78 -4.57 3.07
CA ILE A 101 -9.97 -4.98 1.69
C ILE A 101 -10.22 -3.73 0.85
N VAL A 102 -9.49 -3.57 -0.24
CA VAL A 102 -9.81 -2.62 -1.30
C VAL A 102 -10.41 -3.41 -2.45
N ASP A 103 -11.73 -3.39 -2.54
CA ASP A 103 -12.46 -4.05 -3.63
C ASP A 103 -12.80 -3.04 -4.73
N ILE A 104 -12.37 -3.33 -5.94
CA ILE A 104 -12.57 -2.47 -7.11
C ILE A 104 -13.59 -3.14 -8.02
N ALA A 105 -14.77 -2.52 -8.13
CA ALA A 105 -15.71 -2.87 -9.16
C ALA A 105 -15.28 -2.19 -10.47
N THR A 106 -15.00 -2.98 -11.50
CA THR A 106 -14.50 -2.46 -12.77
C THR A 106 -15.60 -1.78 -13.60
N LYS A 107 -15.23 -0.82 -14.46
CA LYS A 107 -16.13 -0.30 -15.49
C LYS A 107 -16.46 -1.41 -16.48
N THR A 108 -17.69 -1.48 -16.94
CA THR A 108 -18.20 -2.60 -17.74
C THR A 108 -18.29 -2.30 -19.26
N GLY A 109 -18.19 -1.03 -19.66
CA GLY A 109 -18.23 -0.66 -21.08
C GLY A 109 -19.61 -0.82 -21.74
N VAL A 110 -20.69 -0.69 -20.97
CA VAL A 110 -22.07 -0.86 -21.46
C VAL A 110 -22.45 0.16 -22.55
N ASP A 111 -21.92 1.37 -22.47
CA ASP A 111 -22.12 2.42 -23.46
C ASP A 111 -21.04 2.36 -24.53
N ASN A 112 -21.46 2.38 -25.81
CA ASN A 112 -20.52 2.48 -26.93
C ASN A 112 -19.91 3.88 -26.99
N GLY A 113 -18.62 3.98 -26.86
CA GLY A 113 -17.90 5.24 -26.92
C GLY A 113 -16.60 5.22 -26.13
N GLY A 114 -15.87 6.30 -26.22
CA GLY A 114 -14.61 6.41 -25.50
C GLY A 114 -14.16 7.86 -25.35
N GLU A 115 -12.99 8.00 -24.80
CA GLU A 115 -12.34 9.29 -24.63
C GLU A 115 -10.84 9.18 -24.86
N VAL A 116 -10.29 10.24 -25.45
CA VAL A 116 -8.85 10.49 -25.49
C VAL A 116 -8.59 11.72 -24.65
N SER A 117 -7.63 11.64 -23.77
CA SER A 117 -7.25 12.79 -22.95
C SER A 117 -5.74 13.02 -22.96
N ILE A 118 -5.38 14.27 -22.68
CA ILE A 118 -4.02 14.66 -22.33
C ILE A 118 -4.10 15.52 -21.06
N TYR A 119 -3.28 15.18 -20.08
CA TYR A 119 -3.16 15.89 -18.83
C TYR A 119 -1.70 16.24 -18.61
N GLY A 120 -1.39 17.39 -18.01
CA GLY A 120 -0.03 17.77 -17.76
C GLY A 120 0.10 19.15 -17.15
N GLY A 121 1.34 19.52 -16.77
CA GLY A 121 1.60 20.80 -16.12
C GLY A 121 2.93 20.86 -15.39
N SER A 122 2.90 21.19 -14.11
CA SER A 122 4.09 21.30 -13.26
C SER A 122 4.91 20.02 -13.26
N HIS A 123 6.18 20.11 -12.95
CA HIS A 123 7.15 19.00 -12.91
C HIS A 123 7.33 18.28 -14.25
N GLY A 124 7.12 18.97 -15.37
CA GLY A 124 7.23 18.35 -16.70
C GLY A 124 6.21 17.25 -16.96
N GLU A 125 5.11 17.22 -16.21
CA GLU A 125 4.11 16.16 -16.32
C GLU A 125 3.37 16.20 -17.66
N ILE A 126 3.31 15.04 -18.30
CA ILE A 126 2.54 14.77 -19.50
C ILE A 126 1.93 13.38 -19.38
N GLU A 127 0.60 13.30 -19.41
CA GLU A 127 -0.14 12.04 -19.34
C GLU A 127 -1.20 11.94 -20.43
N PRO A 128 -0.89 11.40 -21.61
CA PRO A 128 -1.89 10.97 -22.59
C PRO A 128 -2.59 9.70 -22.11
N SER A 129 -3.90 9.60 -22.36
CA SER A 129 -4.67 8.40 -22.06
C SER A 129 -5.79 8.16 -23.07
N LEU A 130 -6.22 6.90 -23.14
CA LEU A 130 -7.32 6.43 -23.97
C LEU A 130 -8.19 5.48 -23.13
N THR A 131 -9.51 5.67 -23.18
CA THR A 131 -10.49 4.68 -22.72
C THR A 131 -11.50 4.42 -23.81
N TYR A 132 -11.99 3.18 -23.89
CA TYR A 132 -13.06 2.79 -24.80
C TYR A 132 -13.95 1.74 -24.13
N GLY A 133 -15.25 1.96 -24.18
CA GLY A 133 -16.28 1.01 -23.80
C GLY A 133 -17.14 0.66 -25.00
N GLY A 134 -17.64 -0.57 -25.05
CA GLY A 134 -18.52 -0.98 -26.13
C GLY A 134 -19.23 -2.29 -25.83
N HIS A 135 -20.38 -2.49 -26.46
CA HIS A 135 -21.12 -3.75 -26.39
C HIS A 135 -21.51 -4.24 -27.79
N ALA A 136 -21.54 -5.56 -27.95
CA ALA A 136 -22.02 -6.23 -29.16
C ALA A 136 -22.82 -7.45 -28.77
N GLY A 137 -24.17 -7.37 -28.86
CA GLY A 137 -25.07 -8.40 -28.33
C GLY A 137 -24.86 -8.60 -26.84
N ASP A 138 -24.53 -9.81 -26.42
CA ASP A 138 -24.36 -10.20 -25.03
C ASP A 138 -22.92 -10.03 -24.51
N THR A 139 -22.07 -9.33 -25.25
CA THR A 139 -20.67 -9.12 -24.90
C THR A 139 -20.38 -7.64 -24.66
N ASN A 140 -19.80 -7.33 -23.50
CA ASN A 140 -19.29 -5.99 -23.17
C ASN A 140 -17.77 -6.01 -23.16
N LEU A 141 -17.19 -4.88 -23.60
CA LEU A 141 -15.74 -4.64 -23.59
C LEU A 141 -15.45 -3.26 -22.99
N PHE A 142 -14.48 -3.20 -22.10
CA PHE A 142 -13.88 -1.95 -21.65
C PHE A 142 -12.36 -2.07 -21.73
N VAL A 143 -11.70 -1.08 -22.32
CA VAL A 143 -10.25 -0.97 -22.38
C VAL A 143 -9.78 0.40 -21.95
N SER A 144 -8.63 0.45 -21.32
CA SER A 144 -8.00 1.69 -20.85
C SER A 144 -6.49 1.59 -20.98
N GLY A 145 -5.85 2.69 -21.34
CA GLY A 145 -4.39 2.80 -21.34
C GLY A 145 -3.95 4.22 -21.05
N SER A 146 -2.87 4.39 -20.32
CA SER A 146 -2.24 5.68 -20.05
C SER A 146 -0.72 5.56 -20.05
N TYR A 147 -0.08 6.66 -20.37
CA TYR A 147 1.36 6.84 -20.23
C TYR A 147 1.58 8.12 -19.44
N LEU A 148 2.38 8.07 -18.40
CA LEU A 148 2.77 9.20 -17.57
C LEU A 148 4.28 9.40 -17.67
N GLN A 149 4.69 10.65 -17.81
CA GLN A 149 6.07 11.09 -17.66
C GLN A 149 6.09 12.35 -16.81
N ASN A 150 6.98 12.42 -15.82
CA ASN A 150 7.22 13.63 -15.03
C ASN A 150 8.61 13.60 -14.35
N ASP A 151 8.97 14.69 -13.66
CA ASP A 151 10.21 14.87 -12.89
C ASP A 151 9.92 15.00 -11.37
N LEU A 152 8.82 14.38 -10.92
CA LEU A 152 8.45 14.17 -9.51
C LEU A 152 7.78 12.79 -9.37
N GLY A 153 8.51 11.74 -9.71
CA GLY A 153 8.01 10.36 -9.67
C GLY A 153 8.01 9.79 -8.26
N ILE A 154 8.91 10.26 -7.41
CA ILE A 154 9.07 9.90 -6.01
C ILE A 154 9.08 11.19 -5.20
N GLU A 155 8.76 11.14 -3.91
CA GLU A 155 8.73 12.32 -3.06
C GLU A 155 10.11 12.98 -2.96
N SER A 156 10.13 14.31 -2.98
CA SER A 156 11.36 15.10 -2.86
C SER A 156 12.10 14.81 -1.54
N PRO A 157 13.41 14.56 -1.57
CA PRO A 157 14.18 14.28 -0.36
C PRO A 157 14.58 15.54 0.43
N ASP A 158 14.45 16.72 -0.16
CA ASP A 158 14.89 17.99 0.42
C ASP A 158 13.77 19.06 0.46
N GLY A 159 12.55 18.71 0.10
CA GLY A 159 11.39 19.61 0.08
C GLY A 159 11.42 20.67 -1.03
N ARG A 160 12.29 20.54 -2.03
CA ARG A 160 12.33 21.42 -3.21
C ARG A 160 11.21 21.07 -4.19
N SER A 161 10.87 22.00 -5.04
CA SER A 161 9.89 21.80 -6.12
C SER A 161 10.44 21.01 -7.31
N ASP A 162 11.76 20.96 -7.42
CA ASP A 162 12.52 20.39 -8.52
C ASP A 162 13.66 19.52 -7.96
N PRO A 163 13.36 18.35 -7.38
CA PRO A 163 14.38 17.43 -6.89
C PRO A 163 15.26 16.94 -8.03
N ILE A 164 16.51 16.64 -7.71
CA ILE A 164 17.43 16.06 -8.70
C ILE A 164 17.17 14.56 -8.84
N HIS A 165 17.38 14.01 -10.04
CA HIS A 165 17.27 12.59 -10.36
C HIS A 165 15.87 12.00 -10.04
N ASP A 166 14.79 12.71 -10.40
CA ASP A 166 13.42 12.27 -10.10
C ASP A 166 12.56 12.04 -11.34
N HIS A 167 13.21 11.79 -12.48
CA HIS A 167 12.50 11.49 -13.71
C HIS A 167 11.83 10.13 -13.65
N THR A 168 10.56 10.08 -14.05
CA THR A 168 9.80 8.83 -14.12
C THR A 168 9.05 8.70 -15.43
N GLN A 169 8.87 7.44 -15.86
CA GLN A 169 8.03 7.05 -16.98
C GLN A 169 7.18 5.86 -16.54
N GLN A 170 5.87 5.94 -16.74
CA GLN A 170 4.93 4.90 -16.32
C GLN A 170 3.93 4.60 -17.43
N PHE A 171 3.74 3.33 -17.73
CA PHE A 171 2.70 2.83 -18.61
C PHE A 171 1.74 1.94 -17.81
N GLN A 172 0.43 2.10 -18.04
CA GLN A 172 -0.60 1.23 -17.50
C GLN A 172 -1.62 0.89 -18.58
N GLY A 173 -2.00 -0.37 -18.64
CA GLY A 173 -3.01 -0.88 -19.55
C GLY A 173 -3.98 -1.81 -18.83
N PHE A 174 -5.25 -1.75 -19.21
CA PHE A 174 -6.32 -2.56 -18.62
C PHE A 174 -7.35 -2.95 -19.68
N ALA A 175 -7.87 -4.18 -19.59
CA ALA A 175 -8.98 -4.64 -20.40
C ALA A 175 -9.93 -5.48 -19.53
N TYR A 176 -11.22 -5.23 -19.70
CA TYR A 176 -12.30 -6.02 -19.16
C TYR A 176 -13.22 -6.47 -20.29
N LEU A 177 -13.54 -7.75 -20.31
CA LEU A 177 -14.51 -8.32 -21.22
C LEU A 177 -15.44 -9.20 -20.42
N ASP A 178 -16.75 -9.04 -20.62
CA ASP A 178 -17.74 -9.97 -20.11
C ASP A 178 -18.71 -10.42 -21.19
N ARG A 179 -19.19 -11.63 -21.05
CA ARG A 179 -20.21 -12.22 -21.92
C ARG A 179 -21.29 -12.92 -21.11
N ILE A 180 -22.51 -12.51 -21.32
CA ILE A 180 -23.70 -13.20 -20.84
C ILE A 180 -23.90 -14.44 -21.72
N ILE A 181 -23.85 -15.63 -21.13
CA ILE A 181 -24.03 -16.91 -21.82
C ILE A 181 -25.53 -17.25 -21.89
N ASP A 182 -26.19 -17.06 -20.78
CA ASP A 182 -27.64 -17.21 -20.60
C ASP A 182 -28.10 -16.31 -19.46
N PRO A 183 -29.42 -16.19 -19.15
CA PRO A 183 -29.90 -15.30 -18.10
C PRO A 183 -29.36 -15.55 -16.70
N GLN A 184 -28.72 -16.69 -16.47
CA GLN A 184 -28.18 -17.10 -15.17
C GLN A 184 -26.64 -17.18 -15.17
N SER A 185 -26.00 -17.10 -16.33
CA SER A 185 -24.57 -17.41 -16.45
C SER A 185 -23.79 -16.34 -17.23
N GLN A 186 -22.67 -15.97 -16.68
CA GLN A 186 -21.74 -14.96 -17.26
C GLN A 186 -20.31 -15.43 -17.14
N VAL A 187 -19.50 -15.15 -18.15
CA VAL A 187 -18.04 -15.27 -18.12
C VAL A 187 -17.43 -13.89 -18.22
N SER A 188 -16.41 -13.62 -17.43
CA SER A 188 -15.65 -12.39 -17.50
C SER A 188 -14.13 -12.63 -17.56
N ILE A 189 -13.42 -11.73 -18.21
CA ILE A 189 -11.97 -11.73 -18.31
C ILE A 189 -11.48 -10.33 -17.95
N ILE A 190 -10.52 -10.26 -17.03
CA ILE A 190 -9.77 -9.06 -16.67
C ILE A 190 -8.32 -9.29 -17.06
N LEU A 191 -7.71 -8.32 -17.72
CA LEU A 191 -6.28 -8.27 -18.01
C LEU A 191 -5.73 -6.91 -17.66
N GLY A 192 -4.55 -6.86 -17.06
CA GLY A 192 -3.86 -5.61 -16.78
C GLY A 192 -2.35 -5.77 -16.88
N ALA A 193 -1.69 -4.67 -17.22
CA ALA A 193 -0.23 -4.59 -17.27
C ALA A 193 0.25 -3.18 -16.93
N SER A 194 1.43 -3.11 -16.31
CA SER A 194 2.15 -1.87 -16.06
C SER A 194 3.65 -2.07 -16.28
N ASP A 195 4.32 -1.03 -16.78
CA ASP A 195 5.79 -0.94 -16.91
C ASP A 195 6.21 0.46 -16.48
N GLN A 196 7.15 0.56 -15.53
CA GLN A 196 7.43 1.81 -14.84
C GLN A 196 8.92 1.91 -14.53
N ARG A 197 9.49 3.08 -14.80
CA ARG A 197 10.91 3.39 -14.59
C ARG A 197 11.05 4.65 -13.79
N PHE A 198 11.87 4.59 -12.75
CA PHE A 198 12.13 5.66 -11.81
C PHE A 198 13.62 5.93 -11.73
N GLN A 199 14.01 7.19 -11.80
CA GLN A 199 15.26 7.63 -11.18
C GLN A 199 15.04 7.73 -9.68
N ILE A 200 16.11 7.66 -8.90
CA ILE A 200 16.06 7.80 -7.45
C ILE A 200 16.50 9.22 -7.09
N PRO A 201 15.63 10.02 -6.44
CA PRO A 201 15.95 11.39 -6.10
C PRO A 201 16.95 11.48 -4.94
N ASP A 202 17.84 12.47 -5.01
CA ASP A 202 18.90 12.71 -4.03
C ASP A 202 18.86 14.13 -3.48
N VAL A 203 19.41 14.31 -2.28
CA VAL A 203 19.64 15.63 -1.69
C VAL A 203 20.80 16.29 -2.43
N SER A 204 20.56 17.49 -2.96
CA SER A 204 21.58 18.19 -3.74
C SER A 204 22.66 18.81 -2.85
N GLY A 205 23.92 18.79 -3.34
CA GLY A 205 25.05 19.49 -2.70
C GLY A 205 25.81 18.67 -1.65
N GLU A 206 25.47 17.40 -1.47
CA GLU A 206 26.22 16.47 -0.61
C GLU A 206 27.43 15.89 -1.36
N LEU A 207 28.45 15.46 -0.61
CA LEU A 207 29.68 14.91 -1.17
C LEU A 207 29.97 13.47 -0.73
N ASN A 208 29.42 13.04 0.39
CA ASN A 208 29.53 11.67 0.94
C ASN A 208 28.58 11.51 2.15
N GLY A 209 28.42 10.30 2.64
CA GLY A 209 27.61 9.97 3.82
C GLY A 209 28.28 10.20 5.18
N GLY A 210 29.49 10.79 5.20
CA GLY A 210 30.21 11.00 6.47
C GLY A 210 30.86 9.74 7.06
N LEU A 211 30.89 8.63 6.33
CA LEU A 211 31.44 7.34 6.80
C LEU A 211 32.97 7.28 6.75
N GLY A 212 33.63 8.26 6.14
CA GLY A 212 35.09 8.31 6.02
C GLY A 212 35.71 7.23 5.12
N LEU A 213 34.94 6.73 4.16
CA LEU A 213 35.31 5.64 3.27
C LEU A 213 36.12 6.14 2.08
N ASN A 214 36.88 5.23 1.45
CA ASN A 214 37.65 5.45 0.23
C ASN A 214 37.36 4.30 -0.74
N VAL A 215 36.90 4.64 -1.95
CA VAL A 215 36.65 3.69 -3.04
C VAL A 215 37.57 4.03 -4.22
N GLY A 216 38.58 3.20 -4.46
CA GLY A 216 39.53 3.38 -5.58
C GLY A 216 40.28 4.73 -5.55
N GLY A 217 40.58 5.27 -4.36
CA GLY A 217 41.17 6.57 -4.17
C GLY A 217 40.21 7.76 -4.09
N ARG A 218 38.91 7.55 -4.20
CA ARG A 218 37.86 8.58 -4.07
C ARG A 218 37.27 8.56 -2.66
N THR A 219 37.16 9.72 -2.02
CA THR A 219 36.55 9.96 -0.71
C THR A 219 35.27 10.77 -0.79
N ASP A 220 35.07 11.42 -1.94
CA ASP A 220 33.92 12.27 -2.21
C ASP A 220 33.28 11.86 -3.55
N PHE A 221 31.97 11.94 -3.58
CA PHE A 221 31.15 11.72 -4.76
C PHE A 221 29.96 12.71 -4.71
N PRO A 222 29.96 13.76 -5.55
CA PRO A 222 28.88 14.73 -5.52
C PRO A 222 27.53 14.06 -5.74
N SER A 223 26.53 14.36 -4.92
CA SER A 223 25.18 13.76 -5.03
C SER A 223 24.52 14.03 -6.39
N GLN A 224 24.92 15.12 -7.08
CA GLN A 224 24.46 15.42 -8.44
C GLN A 224 24.94 14.39 -9.48
N ASP A 225 25.99 13.62 -9.17
CA ASP A 225 26.58 12.63 -10.07
C ASP A 225 26.07 11.20 -9.75
N LEU A 226 25.27 11.01 -8.69
CA LEU A 226 24.63 9.72 -8.39
C LEU A 226 23.70 9.30 -9.54
N ASP A 227 23.76 8.04 -9.93
CA ASP A 227 22.94 7.47 -10.99
C ASP A 227 22.30 6.15 -10.52
N GLU A 228 21.19 6.28 -9.82
CA GLU A 228 20.40 5.17 -9.32
C GLU A 228 19.06 5.12 -10.03
N SER A 229 18.58 3.91 -10.33
CA SER A 229 17.31 3.74 -11.00
C SER A 229 16.61 2.44 -10.59
N GLN A 230 15.27 2.46 -10.64
CA GLN A 230 14.43 1.29 -10.42
C GLN A 230 13.45 1.09 -11.56
N HIS A 231 13.32 -0.16 -12.01
CA HIS A 231 12.34 -0.59 -12.98
C HIS A 231 11.38 -1.58 -12.34
N GLU A 232 10.10 -1.36 -12.50
CA GLU A 232 9.02 -2.23 -12.03
C GLU A 232 8.11 -2.60 -13.19
N ALA A 233 7.75 -3.88 -13.29
CA ALA A 233 6.79 -4.35 -14.28
C ALA A 233 5.82 -5.34 -13.65
N THR A 234 4.55 -5.24 -14.03
CA THR A 234 3.49 -6.15 -13.54
C THR A 234 2.56 -6.51 -14.68
N ALA A 235 2.15 -7.77 -14.73
CA ALA A 235 1.03 -8.22 -15.55
C ALA A 235 0.12 -9.12 -14.69
N TYR A 236 -1.20 -8.98 -14.85
CA TYR A 236 -2.17 -9.78 -14.12
C TYR A 236 -3.38 -10.13 -14.97
N GLY A 237 -4.06 -11.19 -14.60
CA GLY A 237 -5.28 -11.62 -15.26
C GLY A 237 -6.20 -12.38 -14.33
N VAL A 238 -7.51 -12.25 -14.58
CA VAL A 238 -8.57 -12.97 -13.87
C VAL A 238 -9.57 -13.46 -14.91
N VAL A 239 -9.96 -14.74 -14.81
CA VAL A 239 -11.05 -15.32 -15.62
C VAL A 239 -12.07 -15.86 -14.64
N SER A 240 -13.31 -15.39 -14.75
CA SER A 240 -14.38 -15.76 -13.83
C SER A 240 -15.61 -16.31 -14.56
N TYR A 241 -16.20 -17.34 -13.99
CA TYR A 241 -17.52 -17.83 -14.33
C TYR A 241 -18.47 -17.57 -13.17
N LEU A 242 -19.51 -16.81 -13.41
CA LEU A 242 -20.58 -16.51 -12.46
C LEU A 242 -21.85 -17.25 -12.88
N HIS A 243 -22.50 -17.92 -11.92
CA HIS A 243 -23.81 -18.52 -12.09
C HIS A 243 -24.74 -18.05 -10.96
N SER A 244 -25.91 -17.53 -11.33
CA SER A 244 -26.89 -16.99 -10.38
C SER A 244 -28.29 -17.45 -10.69
N THR A 245 -28.95 -18.00 -9.68
CA THR A 245 -30.36 -18.38 -9.70
C THR A 245 -31.10 -17.67 -8.55
N ASP A 246 -32.39 -17.86 -8.39
CA ASP A 246 -33.16 -17.25 -7.30
C ASP A 246 -32.63 -17.60 -5.90
N ARG A 247 -31.99 -18.75 -5.73
CA ARG A 247 -31.51 -19.25 -4.43
C ARG A 247 -30.01 -19.44 -4.32
N PHE A 248 -29.29 -19.46 -5.43
CA PHE A 248 -27.88 -19.73 -5.44
C PHE A 248 -27.15 -18.75 -6.32
N THR A 249 -26.07 -18.18 -5.82
CA THR A 249 -25.08 -17.44 -6.59
C THR A 249 -23.72 -18.03 -6.32
N GLY A 250 -22.99 -18.40 -7.37
CA GLY A 250 -21.64 -18.96 -7.24
C GLY A 250 -20.71 -18.38 -8.29
N GLN A 251 -19.46 -18.22 -7.92
CA GLN A 251 -18.40 -17.74 -8.78
C GLN A 251 -17.20 -18.66 -8.67
N VAL A 252 -16.61 -19.00 -9.80
CA VAL A 252 -15.33 -19.71 -9.90
C VAL A 252 -14.40 -18.86 -10.73
N SER A 253 -13.24 -18.53 -10.18
CA SER A 253 -12.28 -17.64 -10.80
C SER A 253 -10.87 -18.26 -10.79
N LEU A 254 -10.18 -18.13 -11.91
CA LEU A 254 -8.73 -18.33 -12.02
C LEU A 254 -8.07 -16.96 -12.04
N PHE A 255 -7.01 -16.80 -11.29
CA PHE A 255 -6.24 -15.55 -11.24
C PHE A 255 -4.75 -15.82 -11.33
N ALA A 256 -4.02 -14.85 -11.88
CA ALA A 256 -2.56 -14.88 -11.91
C ALA A 256 -2.00 -13.46 -11.91
N ARG A 257 -0.81 -13.30 -11.35
CA ARG A 257 0.00 -12.09 -11.41
C ARG A 257 1.47 -12.47 -11.59
N SER A 258 2.18 -11.73 -12.44
CA SER A 258 3.63 -11.76 -12.52
C SER A 258 4.17 -10.35 -12.38
N SER A 259 5.15 -10.17 -11.51
CA SER A 259 5.79 -8.88 -11.25
C SER A 259 7.30 -9.01 -11.18
N SER A 260 8.00 -7.94 -11.49
CA SER A 260 9.44 -7.85 -11.38
C SER A 260 9.87 -6.47 -10.90
N LEU A 261 10.98 -6.44 -10.18
CA LEU A 261 11.66 -5.24 -9.73
C LEU A 261 13.15 -5.40 -10.01
N SER A 262 13.75 -4.41 -10.65
CA SER A 262 15.19 -4.33 -10.91
C SER A 262 15.70 -2.97 -10.42
N PHE A 263 16.69 -2.99 -9.52
CA PHE A 263 17.35 -1.79 -9.01
C PHE A 263 18.79 -1.76 -9.49
N SER A 264 19.20 -0.61 -10.05
CA SER A 264 20.55 -0.33 -10.51
C SER A 264 21.19 0.74 -9.63
N PRO A 265 22.20 0.40 -8.80
CA PRO A 265 22.88 1.33 -7.91
C PRO A 265 23.94 2.17 -8.63
N ASP A 266 24.39 3.26 -7.99
CA ASP A 266 25.69 3.87 -8.30
C ASP A 266 26.81 3.07 -7.63
N ALA A 267 27.73 2.52 -8.42
CA ALA A 267 28.74 1.59 -7.94
C ALA A 267 29.77 2.19 -6.96
N VAL A 268 29.98 3.50 -7.00
CA VAL A 268 30.95 4.21 -6.14
C VAL A 268 30.24 5.11 -5.14
N GLY A 269 29.24 5.86 -5.62
CA GLY A 269 28.49 6.80 -4.81
C GLY A 269 27.82 6.12 -3.64
N ASP A 270 27.05 5.07 -3.86
CA ASP A 270 26.29 4.38 -2.80
C ASP A 270 27.23 3.84 -1.70
N ILE A 271 28.40 3.32 -2.05
CA ILE A 271 29.37 2.88 -1.03
C ILE A 271 29.86 4.07 -0.20
N LEU A 272 30.13 5.22 -0.80
CA LEU A 272 30.59 6.40 -0.07
C LEU A 272 29.52 7.03 0.80
N TYR A 273 28.23 6.85 0.45
CA TYR A 273 27.09 7.34 1.23
C TYR A 273 26.63 6.36 2.29
N ASP A 274 26.48 5.07 1.94
CA ASP A 274 25.81 4.05 2.77
C ASP A 274 26.71 2.88 3.16
N GLY A 275 27.92 2.81 2.62
CA GLY A 275 28.82 1.67 2.81
C GLY A 275 28.48 0.44 1.97
N LEU A 276 27.49 0.55 1.09
CA LEU A 276 26.92 -0.55 0.31
C LEU A 276 26.42 -0.05 -1.04
N SER A 277 26.83 -0.69 -2.13
CA SER A 277 26.19 -0.56 -3.44
C SER A 277 25.55 -1.88 -3.78
N GLN A 278 24.20 -1.94 -3.86
CA GLN A 278 23.47 -3.19 -4.05
C GLN A 278 22.62 -3.16 -5.30
N ALA A 279 22.97 -3.97 -6.29
CA ALA A 279 22.09 -4.30 -7.41
C ALA A 279 21.11 -5.41 -6.99
N ALA A 280 19.86 -5.27 -7.35
CA ALA A 280 18.83 -6.25 -7.02
C ALA A 280 17.93 -6.53 -8.22
N ASP A 281 17.69 -7.82 -8.49
CA ASP A 281 16.70 -8.31 -9.43
C ASP A 281 15.76 -9.27 -8.70
N LYS A 282 14.50 -8.91 -8.62
CA LYS A 282 13.44 -9.72 -7.99
C LYS A 282 12.35 -10.03 -9.00
N THR A 283 11.81 -11.23 -8.93
CA THR A 283 10.59 -11.61 -9.66
C THR A 283 9.65 -12.35 -8.73
N ASP A 284 8.37 -12.12 -8.93
CA ASP A 284 7.31 -12.78 -8.19
C ASP A 284 6.20 -13.20 -9.16
N THR A 285 5.76 -14.46 -9.07
CA THR A 285 4.70 -14.99 -9.92
C THR A 285 3.77 -15.83 -9.07
N ALA A 286 2.55 -15.35 -8.92
CA ALA A 286 1.50 -16.01 -8.18
C ALA A 286 0.33 -16.37 -9.10
N GLY A 287 -0.36 -17.46 -8.78
CA GLY A 287 -1.57 -17.85 -9.48
C GLY A 287 -2.39 -18.83 -8.68
N GLY A 288 -3.69 -18.84 -8.94
CA GLY A 288 -4.56 -19.68 -8.14
C GLY A 288 -6.00 -19.73 -8.63
N LEU A 289 -6.82 -20.32 -7.76
CA LEU A 289 -8.25 -20.51 -7.93
C LEU A 289 -8.98 -20.00 -6.71
N GLN A 290 -10.04 -19.24 -6.95
CA GLN A 290 -11.05 -18.87 -5.95
C GLN A 290 -12.41 -19.39 -6.41
N ALA A 291 -13.07 -20.16 -5.55
CA ALA A 291 -14.43 -20.65 -5.80
C ALA A 291 -15.27 -20.35 -4.56
N GLU A 292 -16.39 -19.67 -4.76
CA GLU A 292 -17.28 -19.26 -3.67
C GLU A 292 -18.73 -19.31 -4.11
N GLY A 293 -19.61 -19.50 -3.15
CA GLY A 293 -21.03 -19.53 -3.40
C GLY A 293 -21.85 -19.09 -2.20
N ALA A 294 -23.00 -18.51 -2.47
CA ALA A 294 -24.02 -18.13 -1.51
C ALA A 294 -25.32 -18.86 -1.82
N TYR A 295 -25.93 -19.46 -0.80
CA TYR A 295 -27.20 -20.16 -0.91
C TYR A 295 -28.23 -19.58 0.07
N HIS A 296 -29.38 -19.16 -0.44
CA HIS A 296 -30.49 -18.67 0.35
C HIS A 296 -31.30 -19.85 0.89
N LEU A 297 -31.18 -20.13 2.19
CA LEU A 297 -31.91 -21.17 2.90
C LEU A 297 -33.14 -20.56 3.60
N GLY A 298 -34.22 -20.49 2.87
CA GLY A 298 -35.44 -19.76 3.29
C GLY A 298 -35.22 -18.23 3.19
N ASP A 299 -35.97 -17.49 4.00
CA ASP A 299 -35.92 -16.01 4.00
C ASP A 299 -34.94 -15.45 5.01
N ASP A 300 -34.49 -16.26 5.97
CA ASP A 300 -33.75 -15.81 7.15
C ASP A 300 -32.26 -16.14 7.09
N HIS A 301 -31.83 -17.09 6.27
CA HIS A 301 -30.44 -17.55 6.22
C HIS A 301 -29.85 -17.41 4.83
N THR A 302 -28.64 -16.89 4.78
CA THR A 302 -27.77 -16.93 3.59
C THR A 302 -26.43 -17.57 3.95
N VAL A 303 -26.29 -18.84 3.58
CA VAL A 303 -25.06 -19.60 3.83
C VAL A 303 -24.07 -19.32 2.70
N ARG A 304 -22.86 -18.91 3.04
CA ARG A 304 -21.76 -18.72 2.11
C ARG A 304 -20.62 -19.68 2.43
N ALA A 305 -20.01 -20.21 1.39
CA ALA A 305 -18.81 -21.03 1.53
C ALA A 305 -17.87 -20.78 0.35
N GLY A 306 -16.59 -20.94 0.58
CA GLY A 306 -15.59 -20.76 -0.47
C GLY A 306 -14.26 -21.40 -0.14
N VAL A 307 -13.46 -21.55 -1.19
CA VAL A 307 -12.08 -22.05 -1.14
C VAL A 307 -11.18 -21.17 -1.99
N ILE A 308 -9.94 -21.00 -1.54
CA ILE A 308 -8.88 -20.31 -2.26
C ILE A 308 -7.66 -21.21 -2.23
N VAL A 309 -7.04 -21.40 -3.39
CA VAL A 309 -5.75 -22.06 -3.53
C VAL A 309 -4.85 -21.14 -4.33
N GLU A 310 -3.68 -20.83 -3.79
CA GLU A 310 -2.69 -19.98 -4.44
C GLU A 310 -1.31 -20.62 -4.34
N VAL A 311 -0.56 -20.54 -5.42
CA VAL A 311 0.86 -20.91 -5.49
C VAL A 311 1.62 -19.65 -5.91
N ASP A 312 2.63 -19.32 -5.15
CA ASP A 312 3.45 -18.14 -5.31
C ASP A 312 4.93 -18.55 -5.41
N ARG A 313 5.63 -18.04 -6.41
CA ARG A 313 7.07 -18.27 -6.62
C ARG A 313 7.80 -16.94 -6.69
N SER A 314 8.59 -16.67 -5.65
CA SER A 314 9.47 -15.51 -5.59
C SER A 314 10.93 -15.90 -5.85
N THR A 315 11.64 -15.03 -6.57
CA THR A 315 13.09 -15.12 -6.77
C THR A 315 13.74 -13.81 -6.35
N SER A 316 14.91 -13.88 -5.75
CA SER A 316 15.72 -12.73 -5.41
C SER A 316 17.17 -13.00 -5.85
N ARG A 317 17.75 -12.03 -6.55
CA ARG A 317 19.18 -12.01 -6.93
C ARG A 317 19.74 -10.67 -6.53
N THR A 318 20.73 -10.67 -5.63
CA THR A 318 21.40 -9.46 -5.19
C THR A 318 22.90 -9.60 -5.36
N THR A 319 23.52 -8.50 -5.79
CA THR A 319 24.98 -8.33 -5.78
C THR A 319 25.26 -7.06 -4.99
N SER A 320 25.94 -7.22 -3.86
CA SER A 320 26.25 -6.15 -2.92
C SER A 320 27.74 -5.91 -2.89
N ASP A 321 28.18 -4.76 -3.41
CA ASP A 321 29.54 -4.31 -3.31
C ASP A 321 29.76 -3.55 -2.00
N VAL A 322 30.69 -4.02 -1.18
CA VAL A 322 31.01 -3.49 0.15
C VAL A 322 32.51 -3.28 0.28
N LEU A 323 32.94 -2.53 1.28
CA LEU A 323 34.35 -2.48 1.66
C LEU A 323 34.62 -3.41 2.85
N LEU A 324 35.79 -4.02 2.84
CA LEU A 324 36.23 -4.89 3.92
C LEU A 324 36.83 -4.07 5.09
N ILE A 325 36.39 -4.39 6.29
CA ILE A 325 36.76 -3.73 7.54
C ILE A 325 37.55 -4.68 8.43
N ASP A 326 38.62 -4.21 9.04
CA ASP A 326 39.40 -4.95 10.03
C ASP A 326 38.62 -5.09 11.34
N ASN A 327 38.19 -6.30 11.64
CA ASN A 327 37.44 -6.65 12.84
C ASN A 327 38.31 -7.37 13.90
N ASN A 328 39.64 -7.31 13.77
CA ASN A 328 40.56 -7.89 14.75
C ASN A 328 40.82 -6.90 15.89
N PRO A 329 40.31 -7.17 17.12
CA PRO A 329 40.51 -6.27 18.28
C PRO A 329 41.97 -6.03 18.67
N ALA A 330 42.89 -6.91 18.23
CA ALA A 330 44.33 -6.78 18.48
C ALA A 330 45.04 -5.99 17.37
N SER A 331 44.34 -5.61 16.30
CA SER A 331 44.93 -4.86 15.18
C SER A 331 45.02 -3.35 15.48
N PRO A 332 46.10 -2.68 15.13
CA PRO A 332 46.16 -1.21 15.19
C PRO A 332 45.19 -0.53 14.22
N ASN A 333 44.67 -1.27 13.24
CA ASN A 333 43.68 -0.78 12.25
C ASN A 333 42.27 -1.23 12.55
N PHE A 334 41.98 -1.72 13.78
CA PHE A 334 40.64 -2.18 14.16
C PHE A 334 39.56 -1.13 13.83
N GLY A 335 38.51 -1.58 13.15
CA GLY A 335 37.43 -0.73 12.64
C GLY A 335 37.78 0.05 11.36
N GLY A 336 39.00 -0.06 10.87
CA GLY A 336 39.44 0.61 9.65
C GLY A 336 39.27 -0.24 8.40
N GLN A 337 39.19 0.44 7.27
CA GLN A 337 39.10 -0.17 5.94
C GLN A 337 40.41 -0.92 5.59
N ILE A 338 40.26 -2.15 5.07
CA ILE A 338 41.39 -3.01 4.69
C ILE A 338 41.87 -2.70 3.27
N SER A 339 40.92 -2.42 2.36
CA SER A 339 41.20 -2.15 0.95
C SER A 339 40.25 -1.06 0.44
N ASP A 340 40.68 -0.29 -0.53
CA ASP A 340 39.85 0.68 -1.25
C ASP A 340 39.10 0.04 -2.45
N GLN A 341 39.29 -1.26 -2.66
CA GLN A 341 38.61 -1.98 -3.72
C GLN A 341 37.35 -2.66 -3.15
N PRO A 342 36.17 -2.48 -3.79
CA PRO A 342 34.95 -3.16 -3.39
C PRO A 342 35.07 -4.68 -3.43
N PHE A 343 34.38 -5.34 -2.49
CA PHE A 343 34.25 -6.78 -2.42
C PHE A 343 32.78 -7.17 -2.67
N ALA A 344 32.54 -7.99 -3.69
CA ALA A 344 31.20 -8.39 -4.09
C ALA A 344 30.67 -9.54 -3.23
N ILE A 345 29.50 -9.35 -2.64
CA ILE A 345 28.70 -10.37 -1.95
C ILE A 345 27.53 -10.72 -2.85
N VAL A 346 27.46 -11.96 -3.30
CA VAL A 346 26.36 -12.45 -4.12
C VAL A 346 25.41 -13.31 -3.28
N ASP A 347 24.12 -12.95 -3.29
CA ASP A 347 23.08 -13.70 -2.62
C ASP A 347 21.88 -13.90 -3.53
N ASN A 348 21.68 -15.17 -3.95
CA ASN A 348 20.63 -15.57 -4.89
C ASN A 348 19.77 -16.63 -4.24
N GLY A 349 18.46 -16.48 -4.34
CA GLY A 349 17.50 -17.43 -3.81
C GLY A 349 16.22 -17.48 -4.63
N ALA A 350 15.51 -18.60 -4.51
CA ALA A 350 14.17 -18.77 -5.03
C ALA A 350 13.38 -19.65 -4.07
N LYS A 351 12.11 -19.28 -3.86
CA LYS A 351 11.21 -20.06 -3.01
C LYS A 351 9.81 -20.08 -3.60
N THR A 352 9.08 -21.15 -3.28
CA THR A 352 7.66 -21.30 -3.61
C THR A 352 6.89 -21.36 -2.30
N ALA A 353 5.77 -20.68 -2.25
CA ALA A 353 4.80 -20.77 -1.17
C ALA A 353 3.46 -21.28 -1.71
N GLU A 354 2.73 -21.97 -0.86
CA GLU A 354 1.40 -22.47 -1.15
C GLU A 354 0.45 -21.98 -0.07
N THR A 355 -0.68 -21.41 -0.48
CA THR A 355 -1.74 -20.94 0.42
C THR A 355 -3.04 -21.67 0.13
N TYR A 356 -3.64 -22.24 1.16
CA TYR A 356 -4.93 -22.91 1.10
C TYR A 356 -5.87 -22.27 2.11
N SER A 357 -7.02 -21.83 1.64
CA SER A 357 -8.06 -21.25 2.50
C SER A 357 -9.40 -21.90 2.24
N ALA A 358 -10.16 -22.13 3.28
CA ALA A 358 -11.57 -22.55 3.18
C ALA A 358 -12.39 -21.85 4.24
N TYR A 359 -13.60 -21.45 3.90
CA TYR A 359 -14.52 -20.83 4.84
C TYR A 359 -15.95 -21.28 4.66
N ILE A 360 -16.72 -21.17 5.74
CA ILE A 360 -18.16 -21.26 5.76
C ILE A 360 -18.72 -20.20 6.72
N GLN A 361 -19.77 -19.53 6.33
CA GLN A 361 -20.46 -18.53 7.15
C GLN A 361 -21.94 -18.50 6.87
N ASP A 362 -22.72 -18.03 7.83
CA ASP A 362 -24.15 -17.79 7.70
C ASP A 362 -24.48 -16.33 8.07
N GLU A 363 -25.26 -15.69 7.25
CA GLU A 363 -25.96 -14.44 7.51
C GLU A 363 -27.37 -14.79 7.97
N TRP A 364 -27.59 -14.70 9.28
CA TRP A 364 -28.86 -15.04 9.89
C TRP A 364 -29.66 -13.79 10.29
N LYS A 365 -30.80 -13.60 9.67
CA LYS A 365 -31.77 -12.56 10.03
C LYS A 365 -32.55 -13.02 11.27
N LEU A 366 -32.00 -12.77 12.46
CA LEU A 366 -32.57 -13.16 13.75
C LEU A 366 -33.95 -12.56 14.01
N ALA A 367 -34.15 -11.31 13.57
CA ALA A 367 -35.38 -10.57 13.69
C ALA A 367 -35.36 -9.41 12.69
N ARG A 368 -36.51 -8.71 12.59
CA ARG A 368 -36.58 -7.51 11.75
C ARG A 368 -35.53 -6.47 12.18
N GLY A 369 -34.60 -6.18 11.30
CA GLY A 369 -33.51 -5.24 11.52
C GLY A 369 -32.40 -5.77 12.44
N LEU A 370 -32.35 -7.08 12.72
CA LEU A 370 -31.26 -7.69 13.50
C LEU A 370 -30.68 -8.87 12.71
N THR A 371 -29.42 -8.72 12.27
CA THR A 371 -28.68 -9.72 11.49
C THR A 371 -27.44 -10.17 12.28
N LEU A 372 -27.22 -11.47 12.36
CA LEU A 372 -26.04 -12.11 12.92
C LEU A 372 -25.28 -12.79 11.80
N ASN A 373 -24.04 -12.36 11.57
CA ASN A 373 -23.08 -13.05 10.72
C ASN A 373 -22.15 -13.88 11.60
N TYR A 374 -22.00 -15.16 11.33
CA TYR A 374 -21.06 -16.02 12.04
C TYR A 374 -20.47 -17.06 11.10
N GLY A 375 -19.24 -17.42 11.33
CA GLY A 375 -18.54 -18.36 10.46
C GLY A 375 -17.18 -18.79 10.98
N LEU A 376 -16.61 -19.68 10.22
CA LEU A 376 -15.25 -20.21 10.45
C LEU A 376 -14.45 -20.14 9.16
N ARG A 377 -13.19 -19.81 9.31
CA ARG A 377 -12.22 -19.85 8.22
C ARG A 377 -11.00 -20.64 8.65
N PHE A 378 -10.50 -21.49 7.79
CA PHE A 378 -9.23 -22.17 7.94
C PHE A 378 -8.25 -21.67 6.87
N ASP A 379 -7.05 -21.30 7.29
CA ASP A 379 -5.96 -20.90 6.41
C ASP A 379 -4.73 -21.76 6.71
N GLN A 380 -4.07 -22.24 5.68
CA GLN A 380 -2.77 -22.92 5.68
C GLN A 380 -1.83 -22.16 4.75
N PHE A 381 -0.65 -21.82 5.26
CA PHE A 381 0.44 -21.23 4.50
C PHE A 381 1.68 -22.09 4.64
N ASP A 382 2.21 -22.58 3.54
CA ASP A 382 3.46 -23.32 3.46
C ASP A 382 4.44 -22.52 2.59
N GLY A 383 5.31 -21.78 3.24
CA GLY A 383 6.29 -20.89 2.64
C GLY A 383 7.64 -20.97 3.36
N PHE A 384 8.07 -19.90 4.00
CA PHE A 384 9.26 -19.91 4.87
C PHE A 384 9.03 -20.71 6.13
N ARG A 385 7.79 -20.77 6.59
CA ARG A 385 7.29 -21.59 7.69
C ARG A 385 6.02 -22.29 7.23
N ASP A 386 5.74 -23.45 7.81
CA ASP A 386 4.47 -24.14 7.69
C ASP A 386 3.59 -23.69 8.87
N GLU A 387 2.59 -22.86 8.58
CA GLU A 387 1.73 -22.27 9.57
C GLU A 387 0.25 -22.33 9.16
N ASN A 388 -0.63 -22.54 10.14
CA ASN A 388 -2.05 -22.56 9.90
C ASN A 388 -2.85 -21.98 11.07
N GLN A 389 -4.12 -21.68 10.81
CA GLN A 389 -5.06 -21.23 11.82
C GLN A 389 -6.50 -21.51 11.46
N LEU A 390 -7.29 -21.88 12.48
CA LEU A 390 -8.74 -21.82 12.44
C LEU A 390 -9.20 -20.49 13.05
N SER A 391 -9.99 -19.72 12.29
CA SER A 391 -10.34 -18.33 12.57
C SER A 391 -11.85 -18.16 12.69
N PRO A 392 -12.42 -18.13 13.91
CA PRO A 392 -13.83 -17.81 14.11
C PRO A 392 -14.12 -16.34 13.84
N ARG A 393 -15.33 -16.07 13.35
CA ARG A 393 -15.87 -14.75 13.04
C ARG A 393 -17.29 -14.62 13.56
N ILE A 394 -17.62 -13.46 14.11
CA ILE A 394 -18.98 -13.14 14.56
C ILE A 394 -19.22 -11.63 14.46
N ASN A 395 -20.31 -11.25 13.81
CA ASN A 395 -20.74 -9.86 13.67
C ASN A 395 -22.24 -9.74 13.90
N LEU A 396 -22.64 -8.75 14.65
CA LEU A 396 -24.03 -8.39 14.87
C LEU A 396 -24.33 -7.03 14.26
N VAL A 397 -25.32 -6.94 13.39
CA VAL A 397 -25.83 -5.70 12.82
C VAL A 397 -27.26 -5.47 13.29
N TRP A 398 -27.48 -4.31 13.91
CA TRP A 398 -28.80 -3.94 14.42
C TRP A 398 -29.28 -2.63 13.83
N GLN A 399 -30.41 -2.67 13.14
CA GLN A 399 -31.09 -1.54 12.51
C GLN A 399 -32.41 -1.27 13.22
N PRO A 400 -32.39 -0.59 14.41
CA PRO A 400 -33.64 -0.31 15.14
C PRO A 400 -34.58 0.61 14.38
N THR A 401 -34.07 1.45 13.49
CA THR A 401 -34.84 2.33 12.62
C THR A 401 -34.27 2.29 11.19
N ARG A 402 -34.99 2.88 10.24
CA ARG A 402 -34.46 3.03 8.85
C ARG A 402 -33.28 4.00 8.74
N SER A 403 -33.05 4.82 9.76
CA SER A 403 -31.99 5.84 9.79
C SER A 403 -30.83 5.50 10.71
N THR A 404 -30.92 4.44 11.50
CA THR A 404 -29.91 4.10 12.51
C THR A 404 -29.46 2.67 12.34
N THR A 405 -28.16 2.44 12.23
CA THR A 405 -27.53 1.12 12.19
C THR A 405 -26.41 1.05 13.19
N PHE A 406 -26.36 -0.01 13.97
CA PHE A 406 -25.25 -0.36 14.86
C PHE A 406 -24.62 -1.65 14.39
N HIS A 407 -23.32 -1.80 14.61
CA HIS A 407 -22.64 -3.08 14.49
C HIS A 407 -21.68 -3.32 15.64
N ALA A 408 -21.42 -4.59 15.90
CA ALA A 408 -20.36 -5.05 16.79
C ALA A 408 -19.81 -6.37 16.27
N GLY A 409 -18.49 -6.50 16.24
CA GLY A 409 -17.85 -7.64 15.63
C GLY A 409 -16.63 -8.14 16.39
N TYR A 410 -16.36 -9.42 16.21
CA TYR A 410 -15.12 -10.10 16.58
C TYR A 410 -14.62 -10.93 15.42
N ALA A 411 -13.35 -10.80 15.13
CA ALA A 411 -12.66 -11.60 14.12
C ALA A 411 -11.31 -12.09 14.65
N ARG A 412 -11.02 -13.37 14.47
CA ARG A 412 -9.66 -13.88 14.56
C ARG A 412 -9.04 -13.85 13.18
N TYR A 413 -7.86 -13.23 13.05
CA TYR A 413 -7.14 -13.09 11.78
C TYR A 413 -5.86 -13.91 11.74
N PHE A 414 -5.52 -14.36 10.54
CA PHE A 414 -4.27 -14.98 10.18
C PHE A 414 -3.73 -14.26 8.95
N SER A 415 -2.52 -13.69 9.04
CA SER A 415 -1.88 -12.97 7.96
C SER A 415 -0.47 -13.50 7.76
N PRO A 416 -0.21 -14.23 6.66
CA PRO A 416 1.15 -14.59 6.28
C PRO A 416 1.99 -13.34 6.03
N PRO A 417 3.32 -13.40 6.25
CA PRO A 417 4.19 -12.30 5.84
C PRO A 417 4.13 -12.14 4.31
N PRO A 418 4.32 -10.91 3.80
CA PRO A 418 4.38 -10.66 2.37
C PRO A 418 5.50 -11.48 1.74
N PHE A 419 5.15 -12.49 0.95
CA PHE A 419 6.10 -13.47 0.45
C PHE A 419 7.04 -12.88 -0.59
N GLU A 420 6.52 -12.01 -1.44
CA GLU A 420 7.26 -11.31 -2.49
C GLU A 420 8.32 -10.33 -1.96
N LEU A 421 8.12 -9.81 -0.75
CA LEU A 421 9.05 -8.84 -0.12
C LEU A 421 10.20 -9.51 0.63
N ILE A 422 10.21 -10.82 0.80
CA ILE A 422 11.25 -11.47 1.58
C ILE A 422 12.59 -11.35 0.86
N ALA A 423 13.55 -10.70 1.53
CA ALA A 423 14.90 -10.52 1.02
C ALA A 423 15.65 -11.85 0.98
N GLY A 424 16.48 -12.02 -0.05
CA GLY A 424 17.37 -13.18 -0.15
C GLY A 424 18.67 -13.02 0.64
N GLU A 425 18.83 -11.92 1.39
CA GLU A 425 20.08 -11.59 2.05
C GLU A 425 20.35 -12.51 3.26
N THR A 426 21.51 -13.16 3.21
CA THR A 426 22.02 -13.95 4.31
C THR A 426 22.96 -13.09 5.13
N LEU A 427 22.52 -12.66 6.33
CA LEU A 427 23.24 -11.72 7.20
C LEU A 427 24.69 -12.15 7.48
N SER A 428 24.92 -13.44 7.66
CA SER A 428 26.27 -13.97 7.91
C SER A 428 27.27 -13.67 6.80
N LYS A 429 26.82 -13.49 5.56
CA LYS A 429 27.68 -13.12 4.42
C LYS A 429 28.24 -11.70 4.57
N PHE A 430 27.53 -10.80 5.24
CA PHE A 430 27.97 -9.41 5.46
C PHE A 430 28.84 -9.29 6.71
N VAL A 431 28.63 -10.14 7.70
CA VAL A 431 29.39 -10.14 8.97
C VAL A 431 30.80 -10.70 8.79
N ALA A 432 30.95 -11.77 8.01
CA ALA A 432 32.24 -12.41 7.72
C ALA A 432 32.35 -12.74 6.22
N PRO A 433 32.41 -11.72 5.34
CA PRO A 433 32.30 -11.90 3.91
C PRO A 433 33.38 -12.78 3.28
N THR A 434 34.56 -12.82 3.88
CA THR A 434 35.68 -13.69 3.45
C THR A 434 35.72 -15.05 4.15
N GLY A 435 34.77 -15.34 5.04
CA GLY A 435 34.80 -16.52 5.93
C GLY A 435 35.75 -16.35 7.13
N ASN A 436 36.45 -15.22 7.23
CA ASN A 436 37.33 -14.89 8.37
C ASN A 436 36.57 -13.97 9.36
N PRO A 437 36.33 -14.39 10.62
CA PRO A 437 35.61 -13.58 11.61
C PRO A 437 36.38 -12.29 12.01
N LEU A 438 37.67 -12.20 11.69
CA LEU A 438 38.49 -11.00 11.91
C LEU A 438 38.37 -9.97 10.79
N VAL A 439 37.50 -10.23 9.79
CA VAL A 439 37.18 -9.34 8.68
C VAL A 439 35.67 -9.20 8.59
N THR A 440 35.17 -8.00 8.64
CA THR A 440 33.74 -7.69 8.45
C THR A 440 33.54 -6.78 7.21
N SER A 441 32.34 -6.33 6.96
CA SER A 441 32.03 -5.41 5.86
C SER A 441 31.41 -4.09 6.36
N THR A 442 31.46 -3.07 5.50
CA THR A 442 30.79 -1.79 5.74
C THR A 442 29.27 -1.89 5.87
N ALA A 443 28.68 -2.95 5.33
CA ALA A 443 27.23 -3.24 5.42
C ALA A 443 26.89 -4.32 6.45
N ALA A 444 27.82 -4.68 7.34
CA ALA A 444 27.55 -5.69 8.36
C ALA A 444 26.49 -5.16 9.34
N PRO A 445 25.34 -5.84 9.49
CA PRO A 445 24.34 -5.44 10.46
C PRO A 445 24.90 -5.61 11.88
N SER A 446 24.53 -4.68 12.77
CA SER A 446 24.94 -4.73 14.18
C SER A 446 24.27 -5.89 14.92
N VAL A 447 23.19 -6.44 14.39
CA VAL A 447 22.39 -7.53 14.96
C VAL A 447 22.25 -8.66 13.96
N THR A 448 22.58 -9.86 14.39
CA THR A 448 22.66 -11.05 13.52
C THR A 448 21.59 -12.09 13.82
N THR A 449 20.44 -11.71 14.36
CA THR A 449 19.31 -12.64 14.50
C THR A 449 18.85 -13.07 13.12
N ASP A 450 19.07 -14.34 12.78
CA ASP A 450 18.69 -14.93 11.50
C ASP A 450 17.49 -15.85 11.72
N ALA A 451 16.30 -15.25 11.71
CA ALA A 451 15.03 -15.97 11.87
C ALA A 451 14.04 -15.49 10.83
N THR A 452 13.48 -16.42 10.06
CA THR A 452 12.44 -16.14 9.09
C THR A 452 11.19 -15.54 9.75
N PRO A 453 10.45 -14.65 9.08
CA PRO A 453 9.25 -14.04 9.64
C PRO A 453 8.14 -15.08 9.88
N PHE A 454 7.30 -14.78 10.86
CA PHE A 454 6.13 -15.56 11.27
C PHE A 454 4.86 -14.95 10.68
N ALA A 455 3.83 -15.78 10.54
CA ALA A 455 2.48 -15.27 10.27
C ALA A 455 1.93 -14.52 11.50
N GLU A 456 1.34 -13.37 11.26
CA GLU A 456 0.64 -12.62 12.29
C GLU A 456 -0.69 -13.29 12.64
N ARG A 457 -1.01 -13.32 13.94
CA ARG A 457 -2.28 -13.80 14.48
C ARG A 457 -2.90 -12.71 15.34
N ALA A 458 -4.10 -12.29 14.98
CA ALA A 458 -4.76 -11.18 15.67
C ALA A 458 -6.15 -11.56 16.17
N ASN A 459 -6.53 -10.99 17.32
CA ASN A 459 -7.91 -10.87 17.77
C ASN A 459 -8.34 -9.43 17.54
N TYR A 460 -9.39 -9.25 16.78
CA TYR A 460 -9.91 -7.97 16.33
C TYR A 460 -11.34 -7.78 16.84
N PHE A 461 -11.59 -6.63 17.43
CA PHE A 461 -12.91 -6.21 17.92
C PHE A 461 -13.25 -4.87 17.30
N ASP A 462 -14.51 -4.70 16.88
CA ASP A 462 -15.01 -3.40 16.48
C ASP A 462 -16.44 -3.16 16.97
N VAL A 463 -16.79 -1.90 17.04
CA VAL A 463 -18.14 -1.43 17.29
C VAL A 463 -18.34 -0.10 16.59
N GLY A 464 -19.49 0.03 15.93
CA GLY A 464 -19.79 1.26 15.21
C GLY A 464 -21.26 1.58 15.12
N ALA A 465 -21.54 2.79 14.70
CA ALA A 465 -22.88 3.32 14.52
C ALA A 465 -22.93 4.21 13.28
N GLU A 466 -23.96 4.04 12.47
CA GLU A 466 -24.32 4.91 11.37
C GLU A 466 -25.67 5.57 11.63
N GLN A 467 -25.75 6.87 11.47
CA GLN A 467 -26.97 7.63 11.61
C GLN A 467 -27.22 8.52 10.39
N LYS A 468 -28.34 8.30 9.70
CA LYS A 468 -28.87 9.26 8.74
C LYS A 468 -29.53 10.39 9.50
N LEU A 469 -28.83 11.52 9.62
CA LEU A 469 -29.29 12.71 10.34
C LEU A 469 -30.39 13.44 9.56
N THR A 470 -30.26 13.45 8.24
CA THR A 470 -31.27 13.90 7.28
C THR A 470 -31.27 12.96 6.08
N PRO A 471 -32.21 13.07 5.11
CA PRO A 471 -32.15 12.28 3.88
C PRO A 471 -30.83 12.44 3.11
N ASP A 472 -30.17 13.58 3.26
CA ASP A 472 -28.98 13.96 2.51
C ASP A 472 -27.67 13.88 3.33
N LEU A 473 -27.76 13.73 4.68
CA LEU A 473 -26.61 13.78 5.60
C LEU A 473 -26.53 12.51 6.45
N THR A 474 -25.42 11.80 6.34
CA THR A 474 -25.10 10.60 7.14
C THR A 474 -23.85 10.83 7.97
N ALA A 475 -23.89 10.42 9.23
CA ALA A 475 -22.75 10.40 10.14
C ALA A 475 -22.45 8.95 10.53
N THR A 476 -21.16 8.59 10.60
CA THR A 476 -20.70 7.26 11.04
C THR A 476 -19.60 7.44 12.08
N VAL A 477 -19.64 6.60 13.11
CA VAL A 477 -18.58 6.46 14.12
C VAL A 477 -18.20 5.00 14.18
N ASP A 478 -16.92 4.71 14.17
CA ASP A 478 -16.37 3.37 14.28
C ASP A 478 -15.23 3.36 15.30
N SER A 479 -15.10 2.30 16.08
CA SER A 479 -14.02 2.11 17.04
C SER A 479 -13.55 0.68 16.98
N TYR A 480 -12.23 0.49 16.97
CA TYR A 480 -11.61 -0.81 16.86
C TYR A 480 -10.52 -1.03 17.92
N TYR A 481 -10.29 -2.30 18.24
CA TYR A 481 -9.21 -2.75 19.10
C TYR A 481 -8.65 -4.08 18.60
N LYS A 482 -7.36 -4.13 18.32
CA LYS A 482 -6.66 -5.30 17.79
C LYS A 482 -5.49 -5.65 18.70
N ILE A 483 -5.36 -6.93 19.03
CA ILE A 483 -4.22 -7.51 19.73
C ILE A 483 -3.61 -8.58 18.84
N SER A 484 -2.33 -8.43 18.53
CA SER A 484 -1.60 -9.34 17.67
C SER A 484 -0.49 -10.06 18.43
N THR A 485 -0.26 -11.30 18.04
CA THR A 485 1.01 -12.01 18.25
C THR A 485 1.73 -12.11 16.92
N HIS A 486 3.05 -11.92 16.94
CA HIS A 486 3.89 -11.87 15.74
C HIS A 486 3.47 -10.73 14.78
N LEU A 487 3.18 -9.55 15.35
CA LEU A 487 2.82 -8.38 14.54
C LEU A 487 3.85 -8.17 13.45
N ILE A 488 3.38 -8.09 12.19
CA ILE A 488 4.24 -7.85 11.03
C ILE A 488 4.48 -6.36 10.86
N ASP A 489 5.73 -6.01 10.62
CA ASP A 489 6.19 -4.69 10.21
C ASP A 489 7.23 -4.87 9.11
N GLU A 490 7.69 -3.80 8.50
CA GLU A 490 8.64 -3.84 7.39
C GLU A 490 9.85 -2.96 7.66
N GLY A 491 11.00 -3.42 7.19
CA GLY A 491 12.26 -2.71 7.21
C GLY A 491 12.89 -2.66 5.83
N GLN A 492 14.00 -1.96 5.75
CA GLN A 492 14.76 -1.79 4.52
C GLN A 492 16.21 -2.24 4.73
N PHE A 493 16.78 -2.91 3.74
CA PHE A 493 18.19 -3.26 3.69
C PHE A 493 18.86 -2.65 2.47
N GLY A 494 19.88 -1.80 2.69
CA GLY A 494 20.61 -1.11 1.63
C GLY A 494 19.88 0.10 1.04
N ALA A 495 20.50 0.73 0.05
CA ALA A 495 19.94 1.87 -0.67
C ALA A 495 18.74 1.49 -1.57
N PRO A 496 18.73 0.31 -2.24
CA PRO A 496 17.54 -0.10 -2.95
C PRO A 496 16.39 -0.27 -1.96
N ILE A 497 15.19 0.17 -2.36
CA ILE A 497 14.01 0.00 -1.54
C ILE A 497 13.51 -1.42 -1.70
N ILE A 498 14.18 -2.29 -0.99
CA ILE A 498 13.78 -3.68 -0.81
C ILE A 498 13.25 -3.78 0.60
N LEU A 499 11.94 -3.66 0.72
CA LEU A 499 11.26 -3.86 1.99
C LEU A 499 11.37 -5.31 2.41
N THR A 500 11.60 -5.55 3.69
CA THR A 500 11.69 -6.88 4.28
C THR A 500 10.78 -6.96 5.49
N PRO A 501 9.86 -7.95 5.54
CA PRO A 501 9.00 -8.11 6.69
C PRO A 501 9.77 -8.63 7.90
N PHE A 502 9.42 -8.13 9.06
CA PHE A 502 9.88 -8.63 10.36
C PHE A 502 8.73 -8.66 11.38
N ASN A 503 8.97 -9.27 12.55
CA ASN A 503 7.92 -9.44 13.55
C ASN A 503 8.30 -8.85 14.90
N TYR A 504 7.36 -8.10 15.48
CA TYR A 504 7.27 -7.94 16.93
C TYR A 504 6.58 -9.17 17.54
N GLN A 505 6.99 -9.57 18.74
CA GLN A 505 6.32 -10.64 19.50
C GLN A 505 4.88 -10.26 19.82
N ASP A 506 4.65 -9.03 20.26
CA ASP A 506 3.36 -8.50 20.64
C ASP A 506 3.05 -7.22 19.87
N GLY A 507 1.80 -7.09 19.42
CA GLY A 507 1.27 -5.89 18.81
C GLY A 507 -0.06 -5.46 19.42
N ARG A 508 -0.31 -4.16 19.45
CA ARG A 508 -1.57 -3.56 19.88
C ARG A 508 -1.91 -2.35 19.03
N GLN A 509 -3.09 -2.37 18.45
CA GLN A 509 -3.62 -1.28 17.64
C GLN A 509 -5.04 -0.97 18.06
N TRP A 510 -5.38 0.32 18.15
CA TRP A 510 -6.73 0.77 18.45
C TRP A 510 -6.98 2.17 17.92
N GLY A 511 -8.24 2.49 17.72
CA GLY A 511 -8.59 3.82 17.25
C GLY A 511 -10.09 4.06 17.17
N VAL A 512 -10.42 5.31 16.82
CA VAL A 512 -11.77 5.78 16.58
C VAL A 512 -11.79 6.57 15.28
N GLU A 513 -12.78 6.30 14.45
CA GLU A 513 -13.01 6.96 13.17
C GLU A 513 -14.38 7.65 13.16
N PHE A 514 -14.43 8.82 12.54
CA PHE A 514 -15.65 9.59 12.34
C PHE A 514 -15.77 9.96 10.86
N THR A 515 -16.96 9.78 10.30
CA THR A 515 -17.27 10.13 8.91
C THR A 515 -18.55 10.91 8.82
N LEU A 516 -18.52 12.00 8.03
CA LEU A 516 -19.71 12.72 7.58
C LEU A 516 -19.79 12.63 6.05
N SER A 517 -20.96 12.34 5.53
CA SER A 517 -21.23 12.35 4.08
C SER A 517 -22.51 13.13 3.81
N TYR A 518 -22.44 14.13 2.92
CA TYR A 518 -23.55 14.95 2.51
C TYR A 518 -23.69 14.94 0.99
N ASN A 519 -24.88 14.56 0.51
CA ASN A 519 -25.17 14.50 -0.94
C ASN A 519 -26.55 15.09 -1.19
N LYS A 520 -26.63 16.23 -1.90
CA LYS A 520 -27.88 16.87 -2.24
C LYS A 520 -27.82 17.53 -3.62
N GLY A 521 -28.50 16.90 -4.57
CA GLY A 521 -28.54 17.42 -5.95
C GLY A 521 -27.14 17.59 -6.53
N PRO A 522 -26.73 18.81 -6.96
CA PRO A 522 -25.42 19.04 -7.55
C PRO A 522 -24.28 19.16 -6.53
N PHE A 523 -24.57 19.18 -5.22
CA PHE A 523 -23.59 19.37 -4.16
C PHE A 523 -23.29 18.05 -3.44
N SER A 524 -22.01 17.72 -3.31
CA SER A 524 -21.53 16.63 -2.47
C SER A 524 -20.37 17.07 -1.58
N ALA A 525 -20.32 16.54 -0.36
CA ALA A 525 -19.23 16.80 0.56
C ALA A 525 -19.02 15.58 1.48
N TYR A 526 -17.80 15.38 1.93
CA TYR A 526 -17.45 14.42 2.96
C TYR A 526 -16.40 15.01 3.91
N ALA A 527 -16.36 14.46 5.11
CA ALA A 527 -15.30 14.75 6.08
C ALA A 527 -15.05 13.50 6.92
N ASN A 528 -13.80 13.08 7.00
CA ASN A 528 -13.33 11.96 7.77
C ASN A 528 -12.29 12.44 8.79
N ALA A 529 -12.31 11.89 9.98
CA ALA A 529 -11.30 12.13 11.00
C ALA A 529 -11.04 10.83 11.76
N SER A 530 -9.81 10.57 12.10
CA SER A 530 -9.42 9.38 12.87
C SER A 530 -8.41 9.72 13.95
N HIS A 531 -8.50 8.96 15.05
CA HIS A 531 -7.44 8.85 16.05
C HIS A 531 -7.01 7.40 16.10
N ALA A 532 -5.72 7.15 15.96
CA ALA A 532 -5.15 5.81 15.94
C ALA A 532 -3.91 5.72 16.84
N VAL A 533 -3.66 4.52 17.35
CA VAL A 533 -2.44 4.15 18.08
C VAL A 533 -2.02 2.76 17.62
N ALA A 534 -0.79 2.62 17.15
CA ALA A 534 -0.19 1.35 16.77
C ALA A 534 1.16 1.16 17.47
N GLN A 535 1.31 0.05 18.19
CA GLN A 535 2.49 -0.23 19.01
C GLN A 535 2.93 -1.69 18.86
N GLY A 536 4.27 -1.89 18.87
CA GLY A 536 4.91 -3.19 18.88
C GLY A 536 5.90 -3.33 20.04
N ARG A 537 6.17 -4.56 20.46
CA ARG A 537 7.13 -4.88 21.51
C ARG A 537 7.83 -6.18 21.20
N ASP A 538 9.13 -6.25 21.55
CA ASP A 538 9.99 -7.43 21.43
C ASP A 538 10.11 -7.95 20.00
N LEU A 539 11.27 -7.87 19.40
CA LEU A 539 11.53 -8.34 18.03
C LEU A 539 12.04 -9.77 18.02
N ILE A 540 11.43 -10.62 17.19
CA ILE A 540 11.66 -12.07 17.19
C ILE A 540 12.13 -12.64 15.84
N SER A 541 12.21 -11.83 14.81
CA SER A 541 12.70 -12.23 13.49
C SER A 541 13.84 -11.32 13.01
N SER A 542 14.48 -11.68 11.90
CA SER A 542 15.51 -10.85 11.25
C SER A 542 14.97 -9.48 10.93
N GLN A 543 15.75 -8.44 11.18
CA GLN A 543 15.40 -7.05 10.92
C GLN A 543 16.65 -6.20 10.66
N PHE A 544 16.46 -5.03 10.04
CA PHE A 544 17.55 -4.13 9.66
C PHE A 544 17.38 -2.70 10.21
N ASN A 545 16.29 -2.42 10.92
CA ASN A 545 15.93 -1.06 11.36
C ASN A 545 16.55 -0.69 12.72
N PHE A 546 16.80 -1.67 13.58
CA PHE A 546 17.15 -1.42 14.98
C PHE A 546 18.52 -1.98 15.33
N ASP A 547 19.34 -1.19 16.02
CA ASP A 547 20.59 -1.60 16.63
C ASP A 547 20.35 -2.38 17.96
N GLN A 548 21.41 -2.89 18.58
CA GLN A 548 21.30 -3.69 19.80
C GLN A 548 20.69 -2.88 20.96
N ALA A 549 21.07 -1.63 21.13
CA ALA A 549 20.53 -0.78 22.20
C ALA A 549 19.02 -0.54 22.05
N SER A 550 18.57 -0.32 20.81
CA SER A 550 17.15 -0.22 20.47
C SER A 550 16.41 -1.52 20.76
N LEU A 551 16.99 -2.69 20.40
CA LEU A 551 16.39 -3.99 20.67
C LEU A 551 16.27 -4.26 22.17
N ASP A 552 17.29 -3.93 22.98
CA ASP A 552 17.24 -4.09 24.44
C ASP A 552 16.17 -3.22 25.09
N TYR A 553 15.91 -2.05 24.51
CA TYR A 553 14.82 -1.18 24.93
C TYR A 553 13.45 -1.76 24.54
N ILE A 554 13.29 -2.15 23.26
CA ILE A 554 12.03 -2.66 22.68
C ILE A 554 11.62 -3.99 23.34
N ALA A 555 12.59 -4.82 23.75
CA ALA A 555 12.30 -6.07 24.48
C ALA A 555 11.49 -5.84 25.77
N ARG A 556 11.59 -4.66 26.39
CA ARG A 556 10.95 -4.32 27.67
C ARG A 556 9.88 -3.25 27.57
N HIS A 557 9.87 -2.48 26.47
CA HIS A 557 8.99 -1.34 26.28
C HIS A 557 8.30 -1.45 24.91
N ALA A 558 6.99 -1.27 24.87
CA ALA A 558 6.30 -1.07 23.61
C ALA A 558 6.73 0.29 23.01
N ILE A 559 7.01 0.30 21.72
CA ILE A 559 7.25 1.50 20.93
C ILE A 559 6.11 1.72 19.94
N PHE A 560 5.93 2.95 19.49
CA PHE A 560 5.06 3.20 18.34
C PHE A 560 5.68 2.58 17.07
N LEU A 561 4.83 2.16 16.16
CA LEU A 561 5.28 1.80 14.82
C LEU A 561 5.68 3.07 14.07
N ASP A 562 6.60 2.97 13.14
CA ASP A 562 7.15 4.14 12.44
C ASP A 562 6.11 4.89 11.57
N HIS A 563 5.07 4.16 11.12
CA HIS A 563 3.93 4.67 10.37
C HIS A 563 2.69 4.97 11.23
N ASP A 564 2.81 4.97 12.57
CA ASP A 564 1.76 5.44 13.46
C ASP A 564 1.57 6.96 13.30
N GLU A 565 0.38 7.39 13.00
CA GLU A 565 -0.04 8.78 12.95
C GLU A 565 -1.24 8.98 13.87
N SER A 566 -1.06 9.76 14.95
CA SER A 566 -2.06 9.86 16.01
C SER A 566 -3.39 10.44 15.53
N TYR A 567 -3.37 11.38 14.58
CA TYR A 567 -4.56 12.00 14.01
C TYR A 567 -4.42 12.16 12.50
N ALA A 568 -5.37 11.63 11.76
CA ALA A 568 -5.50 11.84 10.32
C ALA A 568 -6.90 12.35 9.99
N ALA A 569 -7.00 13.17 8.96
CA ALA A 569 -8.29 13.64 8.45
C ALA A 569 -8.24 13.86 6.94
N SER A 570 -9.40 13.65 6.31
CA SER A 570 -9.64 14.00 4.92
C SER A 570 -10.99 14.69 4.79
N ALA A 571 -11.12 15.63 3.87
CA ALA A 571 -12.40 16.27 3.56
C ALA A 571 -12.43 16.67 2.09
N GLY A 572 -13.60 16.63 1.48
CA GLY A 572 -13.78 17.07 0.11
C GLY A 572 -15.15 17.67 -0.13
N VAL A 573 -15.20 18.55 -1.13
CA VAL A 573 -16.45 19.18 -1.61
C VAL A 573 -16.47 19.16 -3.13
N SER A 574 -17.66 19.02 -3.70
CA SER A 574 -17.88 19.11 -5.14
C SER A 574 -19.22 19.77 -5.42
N TYR A 575 -19.23 20.68 -6.37
CA TYR A 575 -20.44 21.34 -6.85
C TYR A 575 -20.51 21.32 -8.39
N LEU A 576 -21.57 20.75 -8.93
CA LEU A 576 -21.83 20.68 -10.36
C LEU A 576 -22.83 21.76 -10.77
N TRP A 577 -22.44 22.64 -11.68
CA TRP A 577 -23.31 23.73 -12.19
C TRP A 577 -23.16 23.92 -13.70
N ARG A 578 -24.23 23.64 -14.44
CA ARG A 578 -24.30 23.88 -15.90
C ARG A 578 -23.08 23.33 -16.67
N GLY A 579 -22.68 22.08 -16.39
CA GLY A 579 -21.53 21.47 -17.05
C GLY A 579 -20.18 21.86 -16.46
N SER A 580 -20.12 22.79 -15.50
CA SER A 580 -18.93 23.09 -14.72
C SER A 580 -18.96 22.33 -13.41
N ARG A 581 -17.83 21.76 -13.00
CA ARG A 581 -17.62 21.16 -11.68
C ARG A 581 -16.52 21.92 -10.96
N LEU A 582 -16.83 22.42 -9.79
CA LEU A 582 -15.84 22.94 -8.84
C LEU A 582 -15.66 21.89 -7.75
N GLY A 583 -14.42 21.47 -7.52
CA GLY A 583 -14.06 20.50 -6.50
C GLY A 583 -12.86 20.94 -5.68
N GLY A 584 -12.69 20.32 -4.54
CA GLY A 584 -11.51 20.50 -3.71
C GLY A 584 -11.46 19.46 -2.62
N ASP A 585 -10.27 19.14 -2.18
CA ASP A 585 -10.03 18.26 -1.05
C ASP A 585 -9.00 18.84 -0.07
N LEU A 586 -8.97 18.25 1.10
CA LEU A 586 -8.03 18.53 2.17
C LEU A 586 -7.57 17.22 2.78
N ILE A 587 -6.27 17.09 2.98
CA ILE A 587 -5.65 16.03 3.75
C ILE A 587 -4.93 16.68 4.93
N TYR A 588 -5.10 16.11 6.12
CA TYR A 588 -4.39 16.46 7.34
C TYR A 588 -3.76 15.23 7.95
N GLY A 589 -2.51 15.35 8.40
CA GLY A 589 -1.79 14.37 9.20
C GLY A 589 -1.12 15.04 10.42
N SER A 590 -1.13 14.37 11.57
CA SER A 590 -0.39 14.84 12.76
C SER A 590 1.11 14.60 12.62
N GLY A 591 1.54 13.82 11.65
CA GLY A 591 2.92 13.42 11.39
C GLY A 591 3.19 11.98 11.77
N LEU A 592 3.96 11.28 10.92
CA LEU A 592 4.48 9.95 11.22
C LEU A 592 5.53 10.00 12.34
N ARG A 593 6.01 8.85 12.78
CA ARG A 593 6.96 8.76 13.88
C ARG A 593 8.40 9.02 13.44
N ALA A 594 9.16 9.56 14.37
CA ALA A 594 10.61 9.75 14.32
C ALA A 594 11.23 9.38 15.66
N ASP A 595 12.53 9.18 15.67
CA ASP A 595 13.27 8.86 16.90
C ASP A 595 13.32 10.06 17.83
N LEU A 596 13.03 9.85 19.11
CA LEU A 596 13.09 10.88 20.15
C LEU A 596 14.49 10.92 20.78
N PRO A 597 15.30 11.94 20.54
CA PRO A 597 16.63 12.07 21.16
C PRO A 597 16.56 12.14 22.69
N LEU A 598 17.40 11.36 23.36
CA LEU A 598 17.48 11.35 24.82
C LEU A 598 18.47 12.40 25.32
N LYS A 599 18.06 13.20 26.32
CA LYS A 599 18.98 14.13 27.00
C LYS A 599 20.06 13.40 27.78
N THR A 600 19.76 12.22 28.28
CA THR A 600 20.71 11.33 28.97
C THR A 600 20.61 9.95 28.32
N PRO A 601 21.67 9.48 27.66
CA PRO A 601 21.69 8.16 27.08
C PRO A 601 21.48 7.06 28.13
N ILE A 602 20.87 5.94 27.70
CA ILE A 602 20.61 4.77 28.53
C ILE A 602 21.65 3.71 28.20
N ALA A 603 22.46 3.30 29.19
CA ALA A 603 23.42 2.23 29.02
C ALA A 603 22.81 0.89 29.46
N PHE A 604 23.05 -0.16 28.68
CA PHE A 604 22.62 -1.52 28.96
C PHE A 604 23.80 -2.38 29.47
N ALA A 605 23.46 -3.54 30.04
CA ALA A 605 24.45 -4.43 30.68
C ALA A 605 25.46 -5.06 29.71
N ASP A 606 25.10 -5.15 28.43
CA ASP A 606 25.97 -5.64 27.33
C ASP A 606 26.93 -4.57 26.82
N GLY A 607 26.83 -3.33 27.32
CA GLY A 607 27.64 -2.19 26.93
C GLY A 607 27.03 -1.35 25.80
N SER A 608 25.89 -1.73 25.24
CA SER A 608 25.16 -0.90 24.27
C SER A 608 24.60 0.36 24.93
N VAL A 609 24.42 1.43 24.16
CA VAL A 609 23.98 2.75 24.64
C VAL A 609 22.90 3.28 23.74
N LEU A 610 21.69 3.45 24.28
CA LEU A 610 20.57 4.05 23.58
C LEU A 610 20.66 5.57 23.68
N THR A 611 20.70 6.25 22.55
CA THR A 611 20.77 7.72 22.44
C THR A 611 19.44 8.36 22.03
N ALA A 612 18.54 7.57 21.48
CA ALA A 612 17.20 8.01 21.11
C ALA A 612 16.18 6.88 21.35
N ILE A 613 14.96 7.20 21.73
CA ILE A 613 13.86 6.23 21.78
C ILE A 613 13.34 6.02 20.37
N PRO A 614 13.38 4.79 19.82
CA PRO A 614 12.87 4.52 18.49
C PRO A 614 11.40 4.93 18.35
N ASN A 615 11.08 5.67 17.29
CA ASN A 615 9.72 6.15 16.99
C ASN A 615 9.05 6.95 18.14
N GLY A 616 9.83 7.59 19.00
CA GLY A 616 9.36 8.19 20.24
C GLY A 616 8.70 9.57 20.09
N GLU A 617 8.82 10.24 18.94
CA GLU A 617 8.20 11.53 18.67
C GLU A 617 7.47 11.54 17.33
N GLU A 618 6.60 12.54 17.13
CA GLU A 618 5.90 12.78 15.86
C GLU A 618 6.62 13.86 15.05
N LEU A 619 6.65 13.67 13.72
CA LEU A 619 6.98 14.74 12.79
C LEU A 619 5.96 15.89 12.90
N PRO A 620 6.30 17.10 12.41
CA PRO A 620 5.36 18.21 12.39
C PRO A 620 4.09 17.90 11.61
N ALA A 621 2.94 18.29 12.19
CA ALA A 621 1.65 18.13 11.53
C ALA A 621 1.58 18.93 10.21
N TYR A 622 0.86 18.39 9.25
CA TYR A 622 0.70 19.00 7.94
C TYR A 622 -0.76 19.07 7.48
N THR A 623 -1.01 19.96 6.53
CA THR A 623 -2.28 20.07 5.82
C THR A 623 -1.98 20.38 4.36
N GLN A 624 -2.55 19.60 3.47
CA GLN A 624 -2.54 19.83 2.03
C GLN A 624 -3.95 20.13 1.54
N VAL A 625 -4.13 21.19 0.79
CA VAL A 625 -5.40 21.59 0.17
C VAL A 625 -5.21 21.60 -1.34
N ASN A 626 -6.12 20.94 -2.05
CA ASN A 626 -6.13 20.85 -3.50
C ASN A 626 -7.43 21.41 -4.06
N LEU A 627 -7.39 21.97 -5.26
CA LEU A 627 -8.57 22.51 -5.97
C LEU A 627 -8.66 21.94 -7.38
N SER A 628 -9.89 21.78 -7.85
CA SER A 628 -10.20 21.36 -9.21
C SER A 628 -11.33 22.18 -9.80
N LEU A 629 -11.20 22.54 -11.07
CA LEU A 629 -12.27 23.12 -11.86
C LEU A 629 -12.33 22.41 -13.21
N SER A 630 -13.46 21.84 -13.57
CA SER A 630 -13.67 21.32 -14.92
C SER A 630 -14.92 21.92 -15.57
N HIS A 631 -14.92 21.96 -16.91
CA HIS A 631 -16.09 22.36 -17.69
C HIS A 631 -16.23 21.49 -18.93
N ARG A 632 -17.42 20.94 -19.11
CA ARG A 632 -17.80 20.13 -20.26
C ARG A 632 -18.54 20.98 -21.26
N PHE A 633 -18.04 20.96 -22.50
CA PHE A 633 -18.63 21.64 -23.67
C PHE A 633 -19.38 20.58 -24.51
N ASP A 634 -20.71 20.52 -24.39
CA ASP A 634 -21.53 19.53 -25.09
C ASP A 634 -21.89 19.94 -26.54
N ASN A 635 -21.97 21.24 -26.83
CA ASN A 635 -22.44 21.79 -28.11
C ASN A 635 -21.28 22.06 -29.07
N VAL A 636 -20.39 21.11 -29.29
CA VAL A 636 -19.29 21.23 -30.25
C VAL A 636 -19.52 20.28 -31.42
N ALA A 637 -19.35 20.78 -32.65
CA ALA A 637 -19.64 20.01 -33.88
C ALA A 637 -18.87 18.66 -33.97
N THR A 638 -17.74 18.54 -33.29
CA THR A 638 -16.89 17.35 -33.28
C THR A 638 -17.16 16.43 -32.08
N GLY A 639 -18.19 16.71 -31.26
CA GLY A 639 -18.54 15.98 -30.04
C GLY A 639 -18.06 16.69 -28.76
N PRO A 640 -18.42 16.16 -27.57
CA PRO A 640 -18.10 16.80 -26.29
C PRO A 640 -16.61 16.90 -26.01
N TYR A 641 -16.21 17.98 -25.34
CA TYR A 641 -14.90 18.20 -24.76
C TYR A 641 -15.02 18.55 -23.28
N GLU A 642 -14.07 18.14 -22.50
CA GLU A 642 -13.88 18.62 -21.13
C GLU A 642 -12.51 19.28 -20.99
N VAL A 643 -12.50 20.44 -20.36
CA VAL A 643 -11.27 21.12 -19.92
C VAL A 643 -11.24 21.08 -18.41
N ARG A 644 -10.09 20.72 -17.86
CA ARG A 644 -9.85 20.58 -16.42
C ARG A 644 -8.65 21.42 -16.00
N LEU A 645 -8.74 22.05 -14.85
CA LEU A 645 -7.67 22.80 -14.19
C LEU A 645 -7.55 22.30 -12.76
N ASP A 646 -6.36 21.85 -12.35
CA ASP A 646 -6.11 21.41 -10.99
C ASP A 646 -4.95 22.18 -10.36
N VAL A 647 -5.07 22.45 -9.06
CA VAL A 647 -4.01 23.02 -8.23
C VAL A 647 -3.79 22.07 -7.06
N ILE A 648 -2.62 21.47 -7.01
CA ILE A 648 -2.19 20.61 -5.91
C ILE A 648 -1.40 21.44 -4.92
N ASN A 649 -1.59 21.21 -3.62
CA ASN A 649 -0.97 21.97 -2.54
C ASN A 649 -1.10 23.49 -2.72
N LEU A 650 -2.35 23.97 -2.74
CA LEU A 650 -2.72 25.37 -3.01
C LEU A 650 -1.88 26.40 -2.22
N PHE A 651 -1.58 26.12 -0.95
CA PHE A 651 -0.86 27.00 -0.05
C PHE A 651 0.65 26.84 -0.09
N ASP A 652 1.17 25.99 -0.97
CA ASP A 652 2.61 25.68 -1.11
C ASP A 652 3.28 25.31 0.22
N ARG A 653 2.62 24.48 1.01
CA ARG A 653 3.17 23.98 2.28
C ARG A 653 4.33 23.03 2.02
N VAL A 654 5.47 23.32 2.67
CA VAL A 654 6.58 22.35 2.77
C VAL A 654 6.30 21.50 3.99
N TYR A 655 6.13 20.20 3.80
CA TYR A 655 5.90 19.27 4.89
C TYR A 655 6.63 17.96 4.67
N GLN A 656 7.12 17.41 5.75
CA GLN A 656 7.84 16.14 5.76
C GLN A 656 6.86 15.00 5.99
N ILE A 657 6.93 13.96 5.15
CA ILE A 657 6.14 12.73 5.28
C ILE A 657 6.90 11.74 6.16
N ARG A 658 8.19 11.53 5.87
CA ARG A 658 9.01 10.51 6.51
C ARG A 658 10.38 11.08 6.89
N ASN A 659 11.00 10.56 7.97
CA ASN A 659 12.31 10.99 8.43
C ASN A 659 13.36 9.89 8.23
N GLY A 660 14.22 10.05 7.21
CA GLY A 660 15.47 9.28 7.08
C GLY A 660 15.34 7.80 6.66
N SER A 661 14.15 7.30 6.39
CA SER A 661 13.93 5.94 5.86
C SER A 661 13.47 5.97 4.40
N GLY A 662 13.92 6.99 3.69
CA GLY A 662 13.46 7.28 2.37
C GLY A 662 14.28 6.64 1.26
N VAL A 663 14.00 7.10 0.07
CA VAL A 663 14.66 6.73 -1.18
C VAL A 663 16.06 7.30 -1.23
N GLY A 664 16.89 6.77 -2.11
CA GLY A 664 18.28 7.20 -2.29
C GLY A 664 19.12 6.84 -1.07
N VAL A 665 19.97 7.74 -0.66
CA VAL A 665 20.89 7.52 0.46
C VAL A 665 20.24 7.83 1.81
N PHE A 666 19.12 7.19 2.11
CA PHE A 666 18.33 7.33 3.35
C PHE A 666 17.84 8.76 3.63
N ALA A 667 17.56 9.49 2.57
CA ALA A 667 17.09 10.86 2.66
C ALA A 667 15.67 10.94 3.27
N PRO A 668 15.31 12.05 3.91
CA PRO A 668 13.92 12.32 4.30
C PRO A 668 13.03 12.47 3.05
N GLN A 669 11.72 12.45 3.25
CA GLN A 669 10.75 12.60 2.16
C GLN A 669 9.73 13.67 2.49
N PHE A 670 9.46 14.50 1.50
CA PHE A 670 8.57 15.65 1.60
C PHE A 670 7.43 15.53 0.61
N GLY A 671 6.26 15.97 1.02
CA GLY A 671 5.11 16.05 0.14
C GLY A 671 5.33 17.02 -1.03
N PRO A 672 4.51 16.90 -2.10
CA PRO A 672 4.67 17.70 -3.30
C PRO A 672 4.48 19.20 -3.00
N ARG A 673 5.31 20.04 -3.60
CA ARG A 673 5.14 21.49 -3.63
C ARG A 673 3.95 21.84 -4.53
N ARG A 674 3.55 23.11 -4.53
CA ARG A 674 2.40 23.55 -5.33
C ARG A 674 2.62 23.28 -6.82
N GLY A 675 1.67 22.55 -7.41
CA GLY A 675 1.62 22.23 -8.82
C GLY A 675 0.33 22.73 -9.49
N PHE A 676 0.44 23.11 -10.77
CA PHE A 676 -0.67 23.53 -11.62
C PHE A 676 -0.76 22.58 -12.82
N PHE A 677 -1.95 22.06 -13.08
CA PHE A 677 -2.17 21.08 -14.13
C PHE A 677 -3.37 21.44 -14.99
N VAL A 678 -3.32 21.06 -16.26
CA VAL A 678 -4.39 21.25 -17.24
C VAL A 678 -4.69 19.92 -17.92
N GLY A 679 -5.95 19.58 -18.02
CA GLY A 679 -6.44 18.42 -18.74
C GLY A 679 -7.36 18.82 -19.90
N LEU A 680 -7.24 18.12 -21.01
CA LEU A 680 -8.15 18.20 -22.14
C LEU A 680 -8.62 16.79 -22.50
N THR A 681 -9.92 16.55 -22.42
CA THR A 681 -10.54 15.27 -22.76
C THR A 681 -11.50 15.44 -23.92
N LYS A 682 -11.36 14.61 -24.94
CA LYS A 682 -12.26 14.50 -26.08
C LYS A 682 -13.05 13.21 -25.98
N GLN A 683 -14.38 13.31 -25.95
CA GLN A 683 -15.27 12.16 -26.05
C GLN A 683 -15.66 11.85 -27.50
N PHE A 684 -15.84 10.57 -27.80
CA PHE A 684 -16.26 10.06 -29.10
C PHE A 684 -17.14 8.79 -28.90
N GLY A 685 -18.00 8.50 -29.90
CA GLY A 685 -18.92 7.36 -29.87
C GLY A 685 -20.33 7.75 -30.22
#